data_d5aee471ddf961b6f1307528e510281a
#
_entry.id   d5aee471ddf961b6f1307528e510281a
#
_cell.length_a   1.000
_cell.length_b   1.000
_cell.length_c   1.000
_cell.angle_alpha   90.00
_cell.angle_beta   90.00
_cell.angle_gamma   90.00
#
_symmetry.space_group_name_H-M   'P 1'
#
loop_
_entity.id
_entity.type
_entity.pdbx_description
1 polymer ?
#
loop_
_entity_poly.entity_id
_entity_poly.type
_entity_poly.pdbx_seq_one_letter_code
_entity_poly.pdbx_strand_id
1 'polypeptide(L)'
;MKKLLSFILSITLIMCAFPLNSFAKSSYEPTTKELESIIKAVRTTIEIPENQTEFSWDFNSASYYSKSSWNLSWRDTENNSRTYITCDSDGYILSYSFRDYNRDYKPLLPEKSPEDLLPIAEEFLYKIAPYAKGHLLLKSAQSSSSLYSHTYSYNFIRVENDIPVPDNSASVTIDYSAKIVTAASINYDRSLDFGEKPLVLDAEKAKEILAENQTMTLSYRLKTIYNDDGEFESRKAYLIYTPEKSYVSADAVTGKIYTERNTWQIKNTADKFLSNDSSESLSGGVFGDLAESEAENNYELSEKELEQLEVLNNLLTRDDAIKVITSNKYLYLDSNATAIDTSLYRYNEYDSDKEKFIWSISFSSPYSDNSEKQLNGYSRASVDAQTGKLISYSANLPTFYDYNNKELEIPETIYTEEYALETAESFLKEVEPERFKLTKPGEPVFEIVLNYEKIDGEYDYSKPVYRAAECSFIRTNEGVDFPYNSLNTTVDLVTGKIALYNSVWYDDIEFESPMDAISPDKALKAYYSYDGFGLHYEINSTYTYNKYLADEKNTEFIEYDKLYETSLNTRAVYSDYDMGTNIIGALTGKMLKSNGDEYIPKASTNYTDISEHWAKDIINRFSYAGIGFDGDEFLPDKEISAKEFASLLNKCSVYGSYSDYDAKNNPDSPITRTDAVKFIISYLGYEKVAKLENVFITDFADNLELKAEDIGFIAIARGFGLIKGDGKDFRPYDSLSRAEAMQLCMNLLDTDMIS
;
A
#
# COMPACT_ATOMS: atom_id res chain seq x y z
N MET A 1 -9.01 -25.52 -52.58
CA MET A 1 -9.26 -24.12 -52.95
C MET A 1 -10.61 -23.59 -52.43
N LYS A 2 -11.77 -24.19 -52.63
CA LYS A 2 -13.07 -23.66 -52.15
C LYS A 2 -13.20 -23.56 -50.63
N LYS A 3 -12.61 -24.46 -49.84
CA LYS A 3 -12.62 -24.38 -48.35
C LYS A 3 -11.68 -23.30 -47.78
N LEU A 4 -10.58 -23.01 -48.47
CA LEU A 4 -9.64 -21.96 -48.07
C LEU A 4 -10.22 -20.56 -48.38
N LEU A 5 -10.93 -20.41 -49.49
CA LEU A 5 -11.61 -19.16 -49.85
C LEU A 5 -12.77 -18.84 -48.89
N SER A 6 -13.51 -19.86 -48.43
CA SER A 6 -14.59 -19.69 -47.44
C SER A 6 -14.07 -19.28 -46.07
N PHE A 7 -12.90 -19.78 -45.66
CA PHE A 7 -12.28 -19.43 -44.40
C PHE A 7 -11.72 -17.99 -44.40
N ILE A 8 -11.11 -17.56 -45.51
CA ILE A 8 -10.63 -16.18 -45.67
C ILE A 8 -11.80 -15.19 -45.77
N LEU A 9 -12.92 -15.56 -46.43
CA LEU A 9 -14.11 -14.71 -46.49
C LEU A 9 -14.81 -14.58 -45.13
N SER A 10 -14.76 -15.62 -44.26
CA SER A 10 -15.31 -15.58 -42.92
C SER A 10 -14.48 -14.69 -41.97
N ILE A 11 -13.16 -14.69 -42.14
CA ILE A 11 -12.27 -13.81 -41.34
C ILE A 11 -12.44 -12.34 -41.74
N THR A 12 -12.62 -12.06 -43.04
CA THR A 12 -12.87 -10.69 -43.54
C THR A 12 -14.25 -10.17 -43.12
N LEU A 13 -15.28 -11.02 -43.02
CA LEU A 13 -16.61 -10.60 -42.54
C LEU A 13 -16.68 -10.40 -41.02
N ILE A 14 -15.86 -11.12 -40.25
CA ILE A 14 -15.75 -10.92 -38.80
C ILE A 14 -14.99 -9.61 -38.47
N MET A 15 -14.01 -9.22 -39.29
CA MET A 15 -13.32 -7.93 -39.14
C MET A 15 -14.18 -6.71 -39.48
N CYS A 16 -15.28 -6.88 -40.28
CA CYS A 16 -16.17 -5.77 -40.62
C CYS A 16 -17.37 -5.60 -39.68
N ALA A 17 -17.55 -6.48 -38.67
CA ALA A 17 -18.68 -6.44 -37.74
C ALA A 17 -18.38 -5.80 -36.36
N PHE A 18 -17.14 -5.43 -36.08
CA PHE A 18 -16.86 -4.61 -34.93
C PHE A 18 -16.90 -3.13 -35.36
N PRO A 19 -17.71 -2.28 -34.71
CA PRO A 19 -17.53 -0.85 -34.86
C PRO A 19 -16.08 -0.56 -34.42
N LEU A 20 -15.27 -0.07 -35.35
CA LEU A 20 -14.04 0.61 -35.03
C LEU A 20 -14.44 1.80 -34.14
N ASN A 21 -14.50 1.61 -32.83
CA ASN A 21 -14.39 2.71 -31.93
C ASN A 21 -13.07 3.36 -32.33
N SER A 22 -13.16 4.53 -32.89
CA SER A 22 -12.02 5.40 -33.12
C SER A 22 -11.50 5.78 -31.74
N PHE A 23 -10.61 4.94 -31.18
CA PHE A 23 -9.69 5.43 -30.17
C PHE A 23 -9.02 6.65 -30.78
N ALA A 24 -9.11 7.76 -30.12
CA ALA A 24 -8.40 8.97 -30.51
C ALA A 24 -6.94 8.58 -30.73
N LYS A 25 -6.51 8.60 -31.97
CA LYS A 25 -5.16 8.20 -32.34
C LYS A 25 -4.24 9.29 -31.80
N SER A 26 -3.33 8.93 -30.89
CA SER A 26 -2.23 9.81 -30.53
C SER A 26 -1.61 10.34 -31.83
N SER A 27 -1.45 11.66 -31.95
CA SER A 27 -0.90 12.27 -33.16
C SER A 27 0.55 11.90 -33.44
N TYR A 28 1.25 11.32 -32.44
CA TYR A 28 2.61 10.84 -32.55
C TYR A 28 2.61 9.32 -32.79
N GLU A 29 2.97 8.92 -34.02
CA GLU A 29 3.27 7.52 -34.35
C GLU A 29 4.79 7.34 -34.37
N PRO A 30 5.35 6.47 -33.51
CA PRO A 30 6.78 6.20 -33.53
C PRO A 30 7.19 5.59 -34.87
N THR A 31 8.29 6.08 -35.43
CA THR A 31 8.79 5.62 -36.72
C THR A 31 9.73 4.42 -36.56
N THR A 32 9.82 3.58 -37.59
CA THR A 32 10.80 2.46 -37.64
C THR A 32 12.25 2.95 -37.42
N LYS A 33 12.57 4.14 -37.91
CA LYS A 33 13.91 4.74 -37.78
C LYS A 33 14.24 5.13 -36.34
N GLU A 34 13.25 5.67 -35.62
CA GLU A 34 13.39 6.00 -34.19
C GLU A 34 13.58 4.73 -33.36
N LEU A 35 12.72 3.73 -33.52
CA LEU A 35 12.87 2.43 -32.86
C LEU A 35 14.25 1.81 -33.13
N GLU A 36 14.72 1.82 -34.38
CA GLU A 36 16.05 1.32 -34.73
C GLU A 36 17.16 2.08 -34.01
N SER A 37 17.07 3.39 -33.92
CA SER A 37 18.00 4.25 -33.18
C SER A 37 18.02 3.93 -31.71
N ILE A 38 16.86 3.77 -31.09
CA ILE A 38 16.69 3.41 -29.68
C ILE A 38 17.28 2.02 -29.38
N ILE A 39 16.97 1.01 -30.20
CA ILE A 39 17.52 -0.33 -30.04
C ILE A 39 19.06 -0.30 -30.10
N LYS A 40 19.62 0.45 -31.05
CA LYS A 40 21.08 0.59 -31.18
C LYS A 40 21.70 1.27 -29.95
N ALA A 41 21.11 2.37 -29.48
CA ALA A 41 21.57 3.07 -28.28
C ALA A 41 21.57 2.16 -27.05
N VAL A 42 20.49 1.44 -26.81
CA VAL A 42 20.36 0.51 -25.70
C VAL A 42 21.37 -0.63 -25.81
N ARG A 43 21.50 -1.29 -26.97
CA ARG A 43 22.42 -2.41 -27.16
C ARG A 43 23.91 -2.00 -27.13
N THR A 44 24.20 -0.74 -27.36
CA THR A 44 25.55 -0.21 -27.16
C THR A 44 25.92 -0.13 -25.68
N THR A 45 24.91 0.12 -24.84
CA THR A 45 25.08 0.28 -23.40
C THR A 45 24.88 -1.01 -22.63
N ILE A 46 23.87 -1.82 -22.99
CA ILE A 46 23.52 -3.08 -22.30
C ILE A 46 23.77 -4.26 -23.25
N GLU A 47 24.53 -5.22 -22.77
CA GLU A 47 24.72 -6.50 -23.44
C GLU A 47 23.45 -7.36 -23.21
N ILE A 48 22.76 -7.67 -24.29
CA ILE A 48 21.60 -8.56 -24.26
C ILE A 48 22.08 -9.99 -24.47
N PRO A 49 21.72 -10.97 -23.62
CA PRO A 49 22.10 -12.37 -23.78
C PRO A 49 21.73 -12.91 -25.17
N GLU A 50 22.65 -13.62 -25.83
CA GLU A 50 22.49 -14.10 -27.20
C GLU A 50 21.30 -15.07 -27.36
N ASN A 51 20.96 -15.79 -26.28
CA ASN A 51 19.83 -16.73 -26.22
C ASN A 51 18.46 -16.02 -26.10
N GLN A 52 18.42 -14.73 -25.81
CA GLN A 52 17.18 -13.93 -25.77
C GLN A 52 16.86 -13.41 -27.17
N THR A 53 16.29 -14.27 -28.02
CA THR A 53 16.06 -14.00 -29.43
C THR A 53 14.69 -13.40 -29.75
N GLU A 54 13.71 -13.55 -28.88
CA GLU A 54 12.39 -12.90 -29.06
C GLU A 54 12.48 -11.46 -28.59
N PHE A 55 12.03 -10.55 -29.46
CA PHE A 55 12.00 -9.11 -29.19
C PHE A 55 10.60 -8.54 -29.28
N SER A 56 10.24 -7.70 -28.31
CA SER A 56 9.02 -6.90 -28.34
C SER A 56 9.28 -5.50 -27.83
N TRP A 57 8.40 -4.56 -28.20
CA TRP A 57 8.51 -3.18 -27.79
C TRP A 57 7.13 -2.53 -27.64
N ASP A 58 7.05 -1.52 -26.76
CA ASP A 58 5.91 -0.63 -26.60
C ASP A 58 6.41 0.81 -26.52
N PHE A 59 5.59 1.76 -26.96
CA PHE A 59 5.84 3.19 -26.84
C PHE A 59 4.73 3.84 -26.02
N ASN A 60 5.11 4.56 -24.98
CA ASN A 60 4.21 5.41 -24.21
C ASN A 60 4.42 6.86 -24.64
N SER A 61 3.39 7.50 -25.14
CA SER A 61 3.40 8.94 -25.40
C SER A 61 3.47 9.73 -24.10
N ALA A 62 3.97 10.96 -24.16
CA ALA A 62 3.98 11.85 -23.01
C ALA A 62 2.56 12.04 -22.46
N SER A 63 2.43 12.09 -21.14
CA SER A 63 1.19 12.36 -20.42
C SER A 63 1.42 13.45 -19.38
N TYR A 64 0.34 13.84 -18.69
CA TYR A 64 0.43 14.80 -17.56
C TYR A 64 1.49 14.42 -16.51
N TYR A 65 1.71 13.11 -16.32
CA TYR A 65 2.59 12.59 -15.27
C TYR A 65 3.92 12.02 -15.78
N SER A 66 4.13 11.92 -17.09
CA SER A 66 5.30 11.22 -17.64
C SER A 66 5.74 11.78 -19.00
N LYS A 67 7.06 11.84 -19.20
CA LYS A 67 7.67 12.06 -20.53
C LYS A 67 7.47 10.78 -21.37
N SER A 68 7.50 10.93 -22.70
CA SER A 68 7.43 9.78 -23.61
C SER A 68 8.56 8.80 -23.36
N SER A 69 8.26 7.49 -23.47
CA SER A 69 9.23 6.43 -23.20
C SER A 69 9.01 5.21 -24.08
N TRP A 70 10.11 4.50 -24.32
CA TRP A 70 10.13 3.21 -24.98
C TRP A 70 10.35 2.10 -23.98
N ASN A 71 9.56 1.05 -24.09
CA ASN A 71 9.73 -0.21 -23.35
C ASN A 71 10.22 -1.28 -24.31
N LEU A 72 11.38 -1.83 -24.07
CA LEU A 72 12.00 -2.84 -24.89
C LEU A 72 12.16 -4.13 -24.10
N SER A 73 11.86 -5.27 -24.72
CA SER A 73 11.93 -6.56 -24.06
C SER A 73 12.57 -7.60 -24.97
N TRP A 74 13.58 -8.30 -24.44
CA TRP A 74 14.18 -9.48 -25.06
C TRP A 74 13.92 -10.70 -24.20
N ARG A 75 13.51 -11.80 -24.79
CA ARG A 75 13.11 -13.01 -24.09
C ARG A 75 13.77 -14.25 -24.71
N ASP A 76 14.19 -15.15 -23.84
CA ASP A 76 14.48 -16.54 -24.16
C ASP A 76 13.31 -17.41 -23.72
N THR A 77 12.66 -18.06 -24.69
CA THR A 77 11.49 -18.93 -24.42
C THR A 77 11.87 -20.32 -23.98
N GLU A 78 13.08 -20.79 -24.31
CA GLU A 78 13.58 -22.10 -23.92
C GLU A 78 14.01 -22.12 -22.45
N ASN A 79 14.79 -21.10 -22.04
CA ASN A 79 15.32 -21.00 -20.68
C ASN A 79 14.53 -19.99 -19.83
N ASN A 80 13.39 -19.52 -20.33
CA ASN A 80 12.45 -18.63 -19.64
C ASN A 80 13.15 -17.44 -18.92
N SER A 81 14.07 -16.77 -19.61
CA SER A 81 14.71 -15.56 -19.12
C SER A 81 14.30 -14.33 -19.91
N ARG A 82 14.34 -13.17 -19.29
CA ARG A 82 13.88 -11.91 -19.92
C ARG A 82 14.72 -10.72 -19.46
N THR A 83 15.12 -9.89 -20.42
CA THR A 83 15.65 -8.55 -20.19
C THR A 83 14.60 -7.53 -20.60
N TYR A 84 14.31 -6.59 -19.71
CA TYR A 84 13.34 -5.51 -19.94
C TYR A 84 14.01 -4.16 -19.66
N ILE A 85 13.87 -3.21 -20.59
CA ILE A 85 14.52 -1.90 -20.52
C ILE A 85 13.50 -0.83 -20.87
N THR A 86 13.37 0.19 -20.02
CA THR A 86 12.65 1.43 -20.34
C THR A 86 13.68 2.52 -20.61
N CYS A 87 13.53 3.26 -21.70
CA CYS A 87 14.33 4.45 -21.99
C CYS A 87 13.47 5.60 -22.45
N ASP A 88 14.00 6.82 -22.35
CA ASP A 88 13.34 8.02 -22.89
C ASP A 88 13.45 8.06 -24.43
N SER A 89 12.84 9.07 -25.04
CA SER A 89 12.87 9.28 -26.50
C SER A 89 14.26 9.53 -27.08
N ASP A 90 15.23 9.91 -26.25
CA ASP A 90 16.62 10.13 -26.64
C ASP A 90 17.48 8.85 -26.46
N GLY A 91 16.91 7.78 -25.91
CA GLY A 91 17.58 6.50 -25.67
C GLY A 91 18.32 6.41 -24.35
N TYR A 92 18.15 7.37 -23.43
CA TYR A 92 18.70 7.26 -22.08
C TYR A 92 17.90 6.25 -21.27
N ILE A 93 18.59 5.31 -20.65
CA ILE A 93 17.96 4.23 -19.86
C ILE A 93 17.38 4.81 -18.57
N LEU A 94 16.09 4.56 -18.35
CA LEU A 94 15.33 4.94 -17.15
C LEU A 94 15.19 3.74 -16.21
N SER A 95 15.03 2.54 -16.76
CA SER A 95 15.02 1.32 -15.97
C SER A 95 15.59 0.12 -16.71
N TYR A 96 16.10 -0.81 -15.96
CA TYR A 96 16.62 -2.10 -16.41
C TYR A 96 16.10 -3.20 -15.48
N SER A 97 15.72 -4.34 -16.04
CA SER A 97 15.39 -5.54 -15.27
C SER A 97 15.79 -6.78 -16.05
N PHE A 98 16.48 -7.68 -15.38
CA PHE A 98 16.79 -9.03 -15.85
C PHE A 98 16.13 -10.05 -14.91
N ARG A 99 15.43 -11.02 -15.48
CA ARG A 99 14.76 -12.11 -14.73
C ARG A 99 15.09 -13.44 -15.38
N ASP A 100 15.44 -14.40 -14.54
CA ASP A 100 15.53 -15.82 -14.88
C ASP A 100 14.44 -16.55 -14.07
N TYR A 101 13.39 -17.00 -14.77
CA TYR A 101 12.23 -17.61 -14.12
C TYR A 101 12.43 -19.10 -13.79
N ASN A 102 13.48 -19.73 -14.32
CA ASN A 102 13.83 -21.13 -14.01
C ASN A 102 14.71 -21.26 -12.78
N ARG A 103 15.14 -20.14 -12.22
CA ARG A 103 16.02 -20.16 -11.06
C ARG A 103 15.24 -20.57 -9.82
N ASP A 104 15.63 -21.69 -9.26
CA ASP A 104 15.11 -22.14 -7.97
C ASP A 104 15.88 -21.44 -6.84
N TYR A 105 15.18 -20.56 -6.13
CA TYR A 105 15.76 -19.83 -5.01
C TYR A 105 15.53 -20.61 -3.73
N LYS A 106 16.59 -21.19 -3.19
CA LYS A 106 16.63 -21.69 -1.80
C LYS A 106 17.01 -20.56 -0.85
N PRO A 107 16.66 -20.63 0.44
CA PRO A 107 17.09 -19.62 1.40
C PRO A 107 18.63 -19.62 1.48
N LEU A 108 19.23 -18.46 1.30
CA LEU A 108 20.68 -18.33 1.26
C LEU A 108 21.15 -17.08 2.00
N LEU A 109 22.11 -17.24 2.91
CA LEU A 109 22.77 -16.11 3.54
C LEU A 109 23.92 -15.63 2.64
N PRO A 110 24.07 -14.30 2.48
CA PRO A 110 25.13 -13.73 1.68
C PRO A 110 26.53 -14.06 2.25
N GLU A 111 27.48 -14.28 1.36
CA GLU A 111 28.90 -14.45 1.70
C GLU A 111 29.68 -13.13 1.71
N LYS A 112 29.17 -12.14 0.98
CA LYS A 112 29.77 -10.82 0.80
C LYS A 112 28.87 -9.75 1.40
N SER A 113 29.48 -8.76 2.02
CA SER A 113 28.75 -7.61 2.54
C SER A 113 28.16 -6.76 1.39
N PRO A 114 27.17 -5.90 1.70
CA PRO A 114 26.71 -4.91 0.72
C PRO A 114 27.84 -4.01 0.23
N GLU A 115 28.81 -3.63 1.08
CA GLU A 115 29.95 -2.80 0.73
C GLU A 115 30.90 -3.50 -0.25
N ASP A 116 31.09 -4.81 -0.12
CA ASP A 116 31.92 -5.61 -1.05
C ASP A 116 31.37 -5.64 -2.47
N LEU A 117 30.03 -5.55 -2.63
CA LEU A 117 29.35 -5.60 -3.93
C LEU A 117 28.96 -4.21 -4.47
N LEU A 118 29.12 -3.16 -3.68
CA LEU A 118 28.84 -1.77 -4.12
C LEU A 118 29.57 -1.39 -5.42
N PRO A 119 30.84 -1.76 -5.64
CA PRO A 119 31.53 -1.42 -6.89
C PRO A 119 30.84 -1.96 -8.15
N ILE A 120 30.17 -3.13 -8.06
CA ILE A 120 29.40 -3.70 -9.18
C ILE A 120 28.17 -2.84 -9.45
N ALA A 121 27.48 -2.36 -8.38
CA ALA A 121 26.32 -1.48 -8.52
C ALA A 121 26.72 -0.14 -9.16
N GLU A 122 27.82 0.47 -8.71
CA GLU A 122 28.31 1.75 -9.22
C GLU A 122 28.80 1.63 -10.68
N GLU A 123 29.54 0.58 -11.02
CA GLU A 123 29.97 0.34 -12.39
C GLU A 123 28.78 0.25 -13.34
N PHE A 124 27.76 -0.52 -12.98
CA PHE A 124 26.55 -0.66 -13.79
C PHE A 124 25.78 0.66 -13.87
N LEU A 125 25.58 1.33 -12.74
CA LEU A 125 24.87 2.62 -12.67
C LEU A 125 25.51 3.65 -13.59
N TYR A 126 26.83 3.84 -13.51
CA TYR A 126 27.51 4.84 -14.33
C TYR A 126 27.76 4.38 -15.79
N LYS A 127 27.57 3.10 -16.09
CA LYS A 127 27.47 2.60 -17.46
C LYS A 127 26.17 3.05 -18.12
N ILE A 128 25.03 2.96 -17.42
CA ILE A 128 23.72 3.32 -17.96
C ILE A 128 23.39 4.81 -17.80
N ALA A 129 23.98 5.48 -16.81
CA ALA A 129 23.79 6.89 -16.52
C ALA A 129 25.12 7.64 -16.33
N PRO A 130 25.99 7.74 -17.36
CA PRO A 130 27.30 8.38 -17.23
C PRO A 130 27.22 9.86 -16.86
N TYR A 131 26.13 10.53 -17.21
CA TYR A 131 25.84 11.93 -16.88
C TYR A 131 25.63 12.16 -15.38
N ALA A 132 25.27 11.13 -14.60
CA ALA A 132 25.03 11.22 -13.17
C ALA A 132 26.30 10.99 -12.34
N LYS A 133 27.43 10.65 -12.98
CA LYS A 133 28.68 10.36 -12.28
C LYS A 133 29.22 11.60 -11.55
N GLY A 134 29.46 11.45 -10.26
CA GLY A 134 29.91 12.55 -9.39
C GLY A 134 28.77 13.38 -8.79
N HIS A 135 27.53 13.15 -9.21
CA HIS A 135 26.33 13.80 -8.68
C HIS A 135 25.44 12.88 -7.82
N LEU A 136 25.74 11.58 -7.79
CA LEU A 136 25.00 10.62 -6.97
C LEU A 136 25.86 10.15 -5.80
N LEU A 137 25.29 10.15 -4.60
CA LEU A 137 25.87 9.56 -3.40
C LEU A 137 25.02 8.37 -2.95
N LEU A 138 25.70 7.32 -2.46
CA LEU A 138 25.02 6.19 -1.82
C LEU A 138 24.30 6.67 -0.56
N LYS A 139 22.95 6.54 -0.54
CA LYS A 139 22.12 6.83 0.62
C LYS A 139 21.95 5.60 1.50
N SER A 140 21.73 4.43 0.89
CA SER A 140 21.54 3.18 1.64
C SER A 140 21.87 1.97 0.78
N ALA A 141 22.35 0.92 1.44
CA ALA A 141 22.45 -0.43 0.90
C ALA A 141 21.63 -1.36 1.80
N GLN A 142 20.69 -2.07 1.24
CA GLN A 142 19.75 -2.89 2.00
C GLN A 142 19.60 -4.28 1.41
N SER A 143 19.59 -5.29 2.29
CA SER A 143 19.16 -6.63 1.91
C SER A 143 17.64 -6.68 1.76
N SER A 144 17.17 -7.56 0.89
CA SER A 144 15.76 -7.95 0.87
C SER A 144 15.33 -8.51 2.22
N SER A 145 14.07 -8.33 2.57
CA SER A 145 13.48 -8.93 3.77
C SER A 145 13.36 -10.46 3.70
N SER A 146 13.56 -11.06 2.53
CA SER A 146 13.46 -12.50 2.28
C SER A 146 14.78 -13.09 1.85
N LEU A 147 15.23 -14.14 2.51
CA LEU A 147 16.43 -14.92 2.14
C LEU A 147 16.30 -15.64 0.79
N TYR A 148 15.09 -15.72 0.22
CA TYR A 148 14.83 -16.33 -1.08
C TYR A 148 15.06 -15.37 -2.25
N SER A 149 15.07 -14.07 -2.01
CA SER A 149 15.28 -13.10 -3.10
C SER A 149 16.76 -12.91 -3.48
N HIS A 150 17.67 -13.25 -2.58
CA HIS A 150 19.15 -13.13 -2.74
C HIS A 150 19.61 -11.75 -3.19
N THR A 151 18.94 -10.67 -2.79
CA THR A 151 19.21 -9.35 -3.37
C THR A 151 19.67 -8.31 -2.36
N TYR A 152 20.60 -7.47 -2.83
CA TYR A 152 20.91 -6.17 -2.25
C TYR A 152 20.39 -5.06 -3.14
N SER A 153 19.76 -4.07 -2.53
CA SER A 153 19.33 -2.84 -3.19
C SER A 153 20.15 -1.66 -2.71
N TYR A 154 20.82 -1.00 -3.63
CA TYR A 154 21.62 0.21 -3.41
C TYR A 154 20.82 1.41 -3.88
N ASN A 155 20.56 2.34 -2.97
CA ASN A 155 19.82 3.55 -3.27
C ASN A 155 20.77 4.74 -3.25
N PHE A 156 20.79 5.51 -4.33
CA PHE A 156 21.59 6.69 -4.52
C PHE A 156 20.69 7.92 -4.59
N ILE A 157 21.15 9.01 -4.02
CA ILE A 157 20.48 10.32 -4.06
C ILE A 157 21.38 11.31 -4.80
N ARG A 158 20.76 12.16 -5.62
CA ARG A 158 21.49 13.26 -6.24
C ARG A 158 21.92 14.28 -5.19
N VAL A 159 23.14 14.81 -5.35
CA VAL A 159 23.66 15.88 -4.52
C VAL A 159 24.25 16.96 -5.42
N GLU A 160 23.81 18.19 -5.22
CA GLU A 160 24.31 19.37 -5.91
C GLU A 160 24.70 20.43 -4.87
N ASN A 161 25.85 21.07 -5.06
CA ASN A 161 26.33 22.07 -4.10
C ASN A 161 26.44 21.55 -2.66
N ASP A 162 26.70 20.27 -2.46
CA ASP A 162 26.66 19.53 -1.18
C ASP A 162 25.26 19.46 -0.53
N ILE A 163 24.19 19.71 -1.30
CA ILE A 163 22.79 19.67 -0.84
C ILE A 163 22.08 18.52 -1.54
N PRO A 164 21.40 17.62 -0.81
CA PRO A 164 20.63 16.54 -1.40
C PRO A 164 19.46 17.02 -2.27
N VAL A 165 19.12 16.25 -3.28
CA VAL A 165 17.96 16.44 -4.18
C VAL A 165 17.09 15.18 -4.10
N PRO A 166 16.17 15.04 -3.12
CA PRO A 166 15.43 13.81 -2.86
C PRO A 166 14.60 13.31 -4.05
N ASP A 167 14.12 14.22 -4.87
CA ASP A 167 13.32 13.90 -6.07
C ASP A 167 14.15 13.30 -7.21
N ASN A 168 15.47 13.37 -7.11
CA ASN A 168 16.37 12.75 -8.08
C ASN A 168 17.19 11.65 -7.39
N SER A 169 17.00 10.43 -7.84
CA SER A 169 17.57 9.24 -7.24
C SER A 169 17.88 8.17 -8.27
N ALA A 170 18.66 7.20 -7.88
CA ALA A 170 18.85 5.98 -8.64
C ALA A 170 18.87 4.79 -7.69
N SER A 171 18.47 3.63 -8.19
CA SER A 171 18.61 2.38 -7.46
C SER A 171 19.22 1.30 -8.33
N VAL A 172 20.01 0.42 -7.72
CA VAL A 172 20.58 -0.76 -8.38
C VAL A 172 20.36 -1.96 -7.46
N THR A 173 19.82 -3.04 -8.01
CA THR A 173 19.63 -4.29 -7.30
C THR A 173 20.58 -5.35 -7.84
N ILE A 174 21.34 -5.97 -6.94
CA ILE A 174 22.28 -7.03 -7.25
C ILE A 174 21.80 -8.33 -6.62
N ASP A 175 21.78 -9.40 -7.40
CA ASP A 175 21.73 -10.76 -6.87
C ASP A 175 23.10 -11.11 -6.28
N TYR A 176 23.19 -11.22 -4.95
CA TYR A 176 24.45 -11.46 -4.26
C TYR A 176 25.01 -12.87 -4.48
N SER A 177 24.17 -13.84 -4.85
CA SER A 177 24.60 -15.21 -5.12
C SER A 177 25.22 -15.35 -6.51
N ALA A 178 24.63 -14.71 -7.53
CA ALA A 178 25.16 -14.69 -8.90
C ALA A 178 26.14 -13.53 -9.14
N LYS A 179 26.14 -12.51 -8.28
CA LYS A 179 26.95 -11.29 -8.41
C LYS A 179 26.64 -10.53 -9.70
N ILE A 180 25.37 -10.48 -10.08
CA ILE A 180 24.88 -9.78 -11.27
C ILE A 180 23.86 -8.73 -10.88
N VAL A 181 23.77 -7.66 -11.68
CA VAL A 181 22.70 -6.68 -11.56
C VAL A 181 21.42 -7.27 -12.13
N THR A 182 20.37 -7.28 -11.34
CA THR A 182 19.04 -7.78 -11.74
C THR A 182 18.05 -6.67 -11.99
N ALA A 183 18.24 -5.49 -11.40
CA ALA A 183 17.41 -4.32 -11.69
C ALA A 183 18.18 -3.01 -11.48
N ALA A 184 17.79 -1.98 -12.20
CA ALA A 184 18.19 -0.61 -11.95
C ALA A 184 17.05 0.34 -12.33
N SER A 185 16.94 1.45 -11.61
CA SER A 185 15.98 2.52 -11.90
C SER A 185 16.67 3.87 -11.72
N ILE A 186 16.39 4.81 -12.61
CA ILE A 186 16.99 6.13 -12.62
C ILE A 186 15.89 7.17 -12.74
N ASN A 187 15.73 7.94 -11.68
CA ASN A 187 14.90 9.12 -11.65
C ASN A 187 15.81 10.35 -11.53
N TYR A 188 16.30 10.83 -12.67
CA TYR A 188 17.29 11.91 -12.72
C TYR A 188 16.92 12.91 -13.84
N ASP A 189 16.44 14.09 -13.45
CA ASP A 189 16.14 15.13 -14.43
C ASP A 189 17.42 15.90 -14.77
N ARG A 190 17.84 15.79 -16.04
CA ARG A 190 19.05 16.43 -16.60
C ARG A 190 18.85 17.92 -16.90
N SER A 191 17.60 18.39 -16.93
CA SER A 191 17.26 19.77 -17.29
C SER A 191 17.33 20.75 -16.13
N LEU A 192 17.46 20.25 -14.89
CA LEU A 192 17.45 21.08 -13.70
C LEU A 192 18.74 21.88 -13.55
N ASP A 193 18.57 23.18 -13.28
CA ASP A 193 19.65 24.10 -12.93
C ASP A 193 19.58 24.43 -11.44
N PHE A 194 20.67 24.28 -10.72
CA PHE A 194 20.78 24.54 -9.28
C PHE A 194 21.53 25.83 -8.96
N GLY A 195 22.06 26.54 -9.99
CA GLY A 195 22.83 27.75 -9.82
C GLY A 195 24.07 27.59 -8.93
N GLU A 196 24.53 28.69 -8.35
CA GLU A 196 25.62 28.68 -7.38
C GLU A 196 25.15 28.19 -6.01
N LYS A 197 26.09 27.65 -5.20
CA LYS A 197 25.80 27.20 -3.83
C LYS A 197 25.21 28.33 -3.00
N PRO A 198 23.96 28.18 -2.48
CA PRO A 198 23.31 29.22 -1.69
C PRO A 198 23.98 29.42 -0.32
N LEU A 199 23.96 30.65 0.19
CA LEU A 199 24.28 30.91 1.59
C LEU A 199 23.03 30.67 2.42
N VAL A 200 22.98 29.54 3.13
CA VAL A 200 21.80 29.08 3.84
C VAL A 200 21.78 29.52 5.31
N LEU A 201 20.58 29.58 5.88
CA LEU A 201 20.34 29.77 7.30
C LEU A 201 20.92 28.63 8.12
N ASP A 202 21.20 28.89 9.38
CA ASP A 202 21.50 27.82 10.34
C ASP A 202 20.30 26.89 10.53
N ALA A 203 20.58 25.58 10.69
CA ALA A 203 19.53 24.56 10.79
C ALA A 203 18.62 24.75 12.01
N GLU A 204 19.17 25.19 13.15
CA GLU A 204 18.36 25.44 14.35
C GLU A 204 17.44 26.65 14.14
N LYS A 205 17.94 27.68 13.43
CA LYS A 205 17.10 28.82 13.05
C LYS A 205 15.97 28.42 12.10
N ALA A 206 16.24 27.53 11.17
CA ALA A 206 15.21 26.99 10.27
C ALA A 206 14.15 26.18 11.05
N LYS A 207 14.56 25.36 12.03
CA LYS A 207 13.63 24.65 12.92
C LYS A 207 12.74 25.59 13.73
N GLU A 208 13.30 26.69 14.25
CA GLU A 208 12.50 27.69 14.96
C GLU A 208 11.41 28.28 14.05
N ILE A 209 11.78 28.68 12.82
CA ILE A 209 10.84 29.24 11.86
C ILE A 209 9.75 28.23 11.49
N LEU A 210 10.10 26.97 11.26
CA LEU A 210 9.13 25.90 10.97
C LEU A 210 8.21 25.62 12.16
N ALA A 211 8.76 25.59 13.38
CA ALA A 211 7.99 25.38 14.60
C ALA A 211 6.97 26.50 14.89
N GLU A 212 7.25 27.74 14.44
CA GLU A 212 6.27 28.84 14.50
C GLU A 212 5.11 28.71 13.50
N ASN A 213 5.26 27.86 12.47
CA ASN A 213 4.33 27.72 11.35
C ASN A 213 3.70 26.33 11.22
N GLN A 214 4.06 25.40 12.11
CA GLN A 214 3.51 24.05 12.19
C GLN A 214 3.01 23.79 13.61
N THR A 215 1.94 23.03 13.73
CA THR A 215 1.44 22.53 15.00
C THR A 215 1.27 21.02 14.94
N MET A 216 1.09 20.39 16.09
CA MET A 216 0.87 18.95 16.16
C MET A 216 -0.58 18.68 16.58
N THR A 217 -1.27 17.88 15.81
CA THR A 217 -2.64 17.47 16.09
C THR A 217 -2.66 16.18 16.88
N LEU A 218 -3.33 16.19 18.02
CA LEU A 218 -3.57 15.01 18.85
C LEU A 218 -4.74 14.22 18.27
N SER A 219 -4.53 12.94 18.07
CA SER A 219 -5.58 12.01 17.62
C SER A 219 -5.35 10.61 18.15
N TYR A 220 -6.37 9.77 18.07
CA TYR A 220 -6.24 8.34 18.33
C TYR A 220 -5.88 7.57 17.07
N ARG A 221 -5.08 6.52 17.24
CA ARG A 221 -4.79 5.52 16.23
C ARG A 221 -5.22 4.15 16.71
N LEU A 222 -5.80 3.35 15.80
CA LEU A 222 -6.27 2.00 16.11
C LEU A 222 -5.14 0.99 16.04
N LYS A 223 -5.06 0.11 17.05
CA LYS A 223 -4.24 -1.11 17.04
C LYS A 223 -5.15 -2.29 17.34
N THR A 224 -5.23 -3.23 16.41
CA THR A 224 -5.88 -4.51 16.64
C THR A 224 -4.88 -5.47 17.26
N ILE A 225 -5.28 -6.15 18.31
CA ILE A 225 -4.48 -7.12 19.05
C ILE A 225 -5.07 -8.49 18.78
N TYR A 226 -4.23 -9.41 18.36
CA TYR A 226 -4.57 -10.79 18.12
C TYR A 226 -3.96 -11.64 19.21
N ASN A 227 -4.67 -12.71 19.60
CA ASN A 227 -4.13 -13.71 20.49
C ASN A 227 -3.08 -14.57 19.76
N ASP A 228 -2.59 -15.52 20.44
CA ASP A 228 -1.50 -16.40 20.08
C ASP A 228 -1.82 -17.34 18.92
N ASP A 229 -3.08 -17.66 18.74
CA ASP A 229 -3.57 -18.49 17.64
C ASP A 229 -3.90 -17.66 16.39
N GLY A 230 -3.63 -16.33 16.43
CA GLY A 230 -3.96 -15.40 15.37
C GLY A 230 -5.43 -14.96 15.38
N GLU A 231 -6.16 -15.29 16.44
CA GLU A 231 -7.55 -14.90 16.61
C GLU A 231 -7.63 -13.50 17.23
N PHE A 232 -8.67 -12.78 16.89
CA PHE A 232 -8.92 -11.45 17.43
C PHE A 232 -9.05 -11.48 18.96
N GLU A 233 -8.29 -10.63 19.66
CA GLU A 233 -8.34 -10.48 21.12
C GLU A 233 -9.01 -9.18 21.55
N SER A 234 -8.50 -8.05 21.07
CA SER A 234 -8.99 -6.73 21.45
C SER A 234 -8.59 -5.63 20.47
N ARG A 235 -9.20 -4.44 20.65
CA ARG A 235 -8.81 -3.21 19.96
C ARG A 235 -8.43 -2.15 20.96
N LYS A 236 -7.28 -1.52 20.73
CA LYS A 236 -6.83 -0.37 21.51
C LYS A 236 -6.69 0.86 20.63
N ALA A 237 -7.18 1.98 21.14
CA ALA A 237 -6.93 3.29 20.58
C ALA A 237 -5.83 3.98 21.39
N TYR A 238 -4.66 4.13 20.79
CA TYR A 238 -3.52 4.80 21.40
C TYR A 238 -3.35 6.21 20.86
N LEU A 239 -2.83 7.10 21.71
CA LEU A 239 -2.71 8.53 21.44
C LEU A 239 -1.44 8.87 20.67
N ILE A 240 -1.61 9.62 19.60
CA ILE A 240 -0.51 10.09 18.75
C ILE A 240 -0.61 11.59 18.49
N TYR A 241 0.54 12.18 18.17
CA TYR A 241 0.63 13.46 17.50
C TYR A 241 1.11 13.28 16.07
N THR A 242 0.48 14.01 15.14
CA THR A 242 0.93 14.17 13.75
C THR A 242 1.00 15.65 13.40
N PRO A 243 1.88 16.08 12.48
CA PRO A 243 1.86 17.45 11.96
C PRO A 243 0.48 17.82 11.40
N GLU A 244 -0.05 18.99 11.76
CA GLU A 244 -1.34 19.47 11.28
C GLU A 244 -1.31 19.71 9.77
N LYS A 245 -0.26 20.36 9.28
CA LYS A 245 -0.06 20.58 7.85
C LYS A 245 0.76 19.44 7.28
N SER A 246 0.25 18.81 6.24
CA SER A 246 0.92 17.69 5.56
C SER A 246 2.22 18.07 4.88
N TYR A 247 2.40 19.36 4.57
CA TYR A 247 3.60 19.90 3.98
C TYR A 247 3.89 21.31 4.50
N VAL A 248 5.10 21.50 5.03
CA VAL A 248 5.65 22.80 5.41
C VAL A 248 7.15 22.78 5.13
N SER A 249 7.64 23.75 4.35
CA SER A 249 9.07 23.95 4.14
C SER A 249 9.46 25.38 4.35
N ALA A 250 10.71 25.62 4.76
CA ALA A 250 11.29 26.95 4.90
C ALA A 250 12.36 27.16 3.84
N ASP A 251 12.25 28.23 3.05
CA ASP A 251 13.30 28.64 2.13
C ASP A 251 14.63 28.77 2.88
N ALA A 252 15.63 28.07 2.40
CA ALA A 252 16.89 27.94 3.12
C ALA A 252 17.69 29.25 3.21
N VAL A 253 17.42 30.23 2.35
CA VAL A 253 18.13 31.52 2.31
C VAL A 253 17.36 32.59 3.08
N THR A 254 16.05 32.67 2.87
CA THR A 254 15.21 33.77 3.37
C THR A 254 14.39 33.43 4.59
N GLY A 255 14.17 32.13 4.87
CA GLY A 255 13.25 31.64 5.89
C GLY A 255 11.78 31.75 5.53
N LYS A 256 11.44 32.11 4.27
CA LYS A 256 10.04 32.17 3.82
C LYS A 256 9.41 30.78 3.88
N ILE A 257 8.21 30.70 4.47
CA ILE A 257 7.44 29.47 4.56
C ILE A 257 6.67 29.18 3.30
N TYR A 258 6.65 27.90 2.92
CA TYR A 258 5.81 27.33 1.87
C TYR A 258 4.95 26.21 2.46
N THR A 259 3.67 26.23 2.14
CA THR A 259 2.68 25.22 2.54
C THR A 259 2.20 24.38 1.36
N GLU A 260 2.69 24.70 0.18
CA GLU A 260 2.41 23.98 -1.07
C GLU A 260 3.71 23.80 -1.85
N ARG A 261 3.91 22.63 -2.42
CA ARG A 261 5.09 22.31 -3.20
C ARG A 261 4.95 22.72 -4.67
N ASN A 262 3.78 22.50 -5.25
CA ASN A 262 3.49 22.78 -6.66
C ASN A 262 2.49 23.91 -6.78
N THR A 263 2.66 24.75 -7.80
CA THR A 263 1.73 25.83 -8.12
C THR A 263 1.06 25.57 -9.44
N TRP A 264 -0.26 25.74 -9.46
CA TRP A 264 -1.05 25.73 -10.67
C TRP A 264 -1.28 27.14 -11.15
N GLN A 265 -0.98 27.42 -12.42
CA GLN A 265 -1.32 28.68 -13.07
C GLN A 265 -2.20 28.39 -14.27
N ILE A 266 -3.39 28.99 -14.28
CA ILE A 266 -4.29 28.91 -15.43
C ILE A 266 -4.07 30.19 -16.26
N LYS A 267 -3.54 30.02 -17.45
CA LYS A 267 -3.59 31.09 -18.47
C LYS A 267 -4.91 30.96 -19.24
N ASN A 268 -5.95 31.60 -18.73
CA ASN A 268 -7.26 31.78 -19.39
C ASN A 268 -7.84 30.52 -20.09
N THR A 269 -8.50 29.76 -19.44
CA THR A 269 -9.82 29.14 -19.23
C THR A 269 -10.36 28.05 -20.14
N ALA A 270 -11.22 27.30 -19.64
CA ALA A 270 -12.22 26.28 -19.95
C ALA A 270 -11.75 24.84 -19.81
N ASP A 271 -11.95 24.32 -18.60
CA ASP A 271 -11.70 22.91 -18.30
C ASP A 271 -12.89 22.04 -18.68
N LYS A 272 -12.60 20.97 -19.44
CA LYS A 272 -13.40 19.76 -19.43
C LYS A 272 -12.55 18.66 -18.81
N PHE A 273 -12.80 18.35 -17.55
CA PHE A 273 -12.21 17.14 -16.93
C PHE A 273 -12.95 15.91 -17.41
N LEU A 274 -12.20 14.97 -17.98
CA LEU A 274 -12.63 13.59 -18.19
C LEU A 274 -12.22 12.77 -16.97
N SER A 275 -13.18 12.39 -16.14
CA SER A 275 -12.97 11.34 -15.17
C SER A 275 -13.03 9.99 -15.89
N ASN A 276 -11.93 9.25 -15.86
CA ASN A 276 -11.93 7.85 -16.25
C ASN A 276 -12.42 7.02 -15.07
N ASP A 277 -13.69 6.63 -15.12
CA ASP A 277 -14.18 5.50 -14.37
C ASP A 277 -14.11 4.26 -15.24
N SER A 278 -13.26 3.32 -14.86
CA SER A 278 -13.27 1.97 -15.41
C SER A 278 -13.12 0.95 -14.30
N SER A 279 -14.22 0.47 -13.79
CA SER A 279 -14.28 -0.82 -13.13
C SER A 279 -15.59 -1.52 -13.50
N GLU A 280 -15.60 -2.19 -14.64
CA GLU A 280 -16.58 -3.23 -14.90
C GLU A 280 -16.12 -4.51 -14.21
N SER A 281 -16.80 -4.91 -13.15
CA SER A 281 -16.77 -6.28 -12.67
C SER A 281 -18.04 -7.00 -13.11
N LEU A 282 -17.91 -7.76 -14.16
CA LEU A 282 -18.93 -8.73 -14.59
C LEU A 282 -18.88 -9.95 -13.65
N SER A 283 -19.91 -10.14 -12.85
CA SER A 283 -20.23 -11.46 -12.32
C SER A 283 -21.72 -11.72 -12.47
N GLY A 284 -22.08 -12.23 -13.61
CA GLY A 284 -23.41 -12.80 -13.85
C GLY A 284 -23.46 -14.24 -13.36
N GLY A 285 -23.99 -14.46 -12.17
CA GLY A 285 -24.40 -15.78 -11.70
C GLY A 285 -25.86 -16.01 -12.05
N VAL A 286 -26.11 -16.84 -13.06
CA VAL A 286 -27.47 -17.32 -13.39
C VAL A 286 -27.81 -18.38 -12.36
N PHE A 287 -28.72 -18.09 -11.44
CA PHE A 287 -29.39 -19.11 -10.66
C PHE A 287 -30.61 -19.58 -11.44
N GLY A 288 -30.51 -20.79 -11.99
CA GLY A 288 -31.64 -21.48 -12.55
C GLY A 288 -32.62 -21.93 -11.46
N ASP A 289 -33.91 -21.82 -11.78
CA ASP A 289 -34.99 -22.37 -10.98
C ASP A 289 -34.70 -23.80 -10.59
N LEU A 290 -34.55 -24.06 -9.30
CA LEU A 290 -34.59 -25.41 -8.77
C LEU A 290 -36.03 -25.90 -8.82
N ALA A 291 -36.33 -26.73 -9.81
CA ALA A 291 -37.55 -27.49 -9.83
C ALA A 291 -37.69 -28.30 -8.55
N GLU A 292 -38.82 -28.16 -7.89
CA GLU A 292 -39.25 -29.07 -6.82
C GLU A 292 -39.21 -30.52 -7.32
N SER A 293 -38.16 -31.23 -6.97
CA SER A 293 -38.17 -32.69 -7.05
C SER A 293 -38.58 -33.19 -5.68
N GLU A 294 -39.80 -33.68 -5.58
CA GLU A 294 -40.26 -34.51 -4.48
C GLU A 294 -39.39 -35.77 -4.44
N ALA A 295 -38.30 -35.71 -3.71
CA ALA A 295 -37.57 -36.89 -3.24
C ALA A 295 -37.82 -36.97 -1.74
N GLU A 296 -38.73 -37.87 -1.33
CA GLU A 296 -38.84 -38.31 0.05
C GLU A 296 -37.54 -39.04 0.46
N ASN A 297 -36.55 -38.28 0.89
CA ASN A 297 -35.43 -38.77 1.66
C ASN A 297 -35.63 -38.29 3.09
N ASN A 298 -36.03 -39.18 3.97
CA ASN A 298 -36.08 -38.99 5.41
C ASN A 298 -34.63 -38.86 5.95
N TYR A 299 -34.05 -37.67 5.82
CA TYR A 299 -32.87 -37.24 6.58
C TYR A 299 -33.38 -36.41 7.77
N GLU A 300 -33.11 -36.86 9.00
CA GLU A 300 -33.26 -36.02 10.19
C GLU A 300 -32.17 -34.95 10.14
N LEU A 301 -32.55 -33.68 10.19
CA LEU A 301 -31.63 -32.57 10.27
C LEU A 301 -30.82 -32.62 11.56
N SER A 302 -29.55 -32.35 11.51
CA SER A 302 -28.69 -32.25 12.67
C SER A 302 -29.09 -31.05 13.56
N GLU A 303 -28.70 -31.06 14.83
CA GLU A 303 -28.97 -29.94 15.74
C GLU A 303 -28.46 -28.58 15.17
N LYS A 304 -27.28 -28.56 14.53
CA LYS A 304 -26.73 -27.36 13.90
C LYS A 304 -27.53 -26.88 12.69
N GLU A 305 -28.09 -27.80 11.89
CA GLU A 305 -28.96 -27.43 10.76
C GLU A 305 -30.27 -26.88 11.26
N LEU A 306 -30.85 -27.44 12.33
CA LEU A 306 -32.05 -26.90 12.98
C LEU A 306 -31.81 -25.51 13.56
N GLU A 307 -30.66 -25.28 14.23
CA GLU A 307 -30.25 -23.95 14.71
C GLU A 307 -30.19 -22.93 13.58
N GLN A 308 -29.64 -23.28 12.42
CA GLN A 308 -29.56 -22.36 11.29
C GLN A 308 -30.92 -22.05 10.65
N LEU A 309 -31.86 -22.99 10.67
CA LEU A 309 -33.24 -22.76 10.26
C LEU A 309 -33.94 -21.77 11.21
N GLU A 310 -33.68 -21.89 12.53
CA GLU A 310 -34.23 -20.97 13.54
C GLU A 310 -33.65 -19.57 13.38
N VAL A 311 -32.36 -19.43 13.05
CA VAL A 311 -31.73 -18.15 12.73
C VAL A 311 -32.42 -17.51 11.52
N LEU A 312 -32.63 -18.25 10.42
CA LEU A 312 -33.28 -17.74 9.21
C LEU A 312 -34.72 -17.22 9.48
N ASN A 313 -35.49 -17.93 10.33
CA ASN A 313 -36.85 -17.57 10.70
C ASN A 313 -36.94 -16.25 11.49
N ASN A 314 -35.85 -15.85 12.16
CA ASN A 314 -35.77 -14.64 12.95
C ASN A 314 -35.20 -13.44 12.16
N LEU A 315 -34.79 -13.63 10.89
CA LEU A 315 -34.31 -12.54 10.05
C LEU A 315 -35.46 -11.74 9.44
N LEU A 316 -35.18 -10.46 9.18
CA LEU A 316 -36.07 -9.57 8.45
C LEU A 316 -36.39 -10.15 7.08
N THR A 317 -37.66 -10.09 6.69
CA THR A 317 -38.05 -10.53 5.33
C THR A 317 -37.46 -9.59 4.28
N ARG A 318 -37.31 -10.09 3.03
CA ARG A 318 -36.90 -9.29 1.88
C ARG A 318 -37.75 -8.02 1.73
N ASP A 319 -39.07 -8.16 1.83
CA ASP A 319 -40.02 -7.06 1.62
C ASP A 319 -39.92 -6.01 2.74
N ASP A 320 -39.69 -6.44 3.98
CA ASP A 320 -39.44 -5.52 5.08
C ASP A 320 -38.10 -4.79 4.92
N ALA A 321 -37.06 -5.46 4.44
CA ALA A 321 -35.78 -4.83 4.15
C ALA A 321 -35.91 -3.78 3.02
N ILE A 322 -36.65 -4.08 1.95
CA ILE A 322 -36.99 -3.11 0.90
C ILE A 322 -37.75 -1.90 1.49
N LYS A 323 -38.69 -2.15 2.40
CA LYS A 323 -39.48 -1.10 3.04
C LYS A 323 -38.61 -0.16 3.90
N VAL A 324 -37.62 -0.66 4.59
CA VAL A 324 -36.66 0.18 5.34
C VAL A 324 -36.05 1.26 4.44
N ILE A 325 -35.71 0.90 3.22
CA ILE A 325 -35.05 1.81 2.25
C ILE A 325 -36.09 2.75 1.63
N THR A 326 -37.18 2.19 1.09
CA THR A 326 -38.19 2.95 0.34
C THR A 326 -39.02 3.91 1.21
N SER A 327 -39.10 3.64 2.52
CA SER A 327 -39.79 4.56 3.46
C SER A 327 -38.90 5.68 3.99
N ASN A 328 -37.59 5.63 3.72
CA ASN A 328 -36.66 6.65 4.22
C ASN A 328 -36.70 7.90 3.34
N LYS A 329 -37.24 8.98 3.91
CA LYS A 329 -37.51 10.26 3.23
C LYS A 329 -36.22 11.02 2.82
N TYR A 330 -35.08 10.69 3.40
CA TYR A 330 -33.82 11.39 3.14
C TYR A 330 -33.06 10.84 1.93
N LEU A 331 -33.24 9.57 1.58
CA LEU A 331 -32.49 8.93 0.52
C LEU A 331 -32.85 9.46 -0.88
N TYR A 332 -31.82 9.57 -1.72
CA TYR A 332 -31.99 9.85 -3.15
C TYR A 332 -32.51 8.60 -3.87
N LEU A 333 -33.80 8.37 -3.81
CA LEU A 333 -34.45 7.22 -4.44
C LEU A 333 -35.68 7.71 -5.24
N ASP A 334 -35.73 7.32 -6.50
CA ASP A 334 -36.86 7.63 -7.37
C ASP A 334 -38.13 6.94 -6.85
N SER A 335 -39.27 7.66 -6.85
CA SER A 335 -40.56 7.11 -6.44
C SER A 335 -41.04 5.90 -7.25
N ASN A 336 -40.52 5.72 -8.45
CA ASN A 336 -40.79 4.59 -9.34
C ASN A 336 -39.67 3.52 -9.33
N ALA A 337 -38.68 3.67 -8.43
CA ALA A 337 -37.59 2.71 -8.31
C ALA A 337 -38.14 1.34 -7.88
N THR A 338 -37.69 0.31 -8.57
CA THR A 338 -38.02 -1.09 -8.28
C THR A 338 -36.77 -1.86 -7.88
N ALA A 339 -36.91 -2.73 -6.88
CA ALA A 339 -35.82 -3.63 -6.52
C ALA A 339 -35.62 -4.65 -7.63
N ILE A 340 -34.43 -4.64 -8.25
CA ILE A 340 -34.08 -5.49 -9.40
C ILE A 340 -33.20 -6.67 -9.01
N ASP A 341 -32.46 -6.52 -7.91
CA ASP A 341 -31.61 -7.58 -7.38
C ASP A 341 -31.62 -7.54 -5.86
N THR A 342 -31.72 -8.70 -5.23
CA THR A 342 -31.72 -8.83 -3.77
C THR A 342 -30.98 -10.09 -3.37
N SER A 343 -30.03 -9.96 -2.48
CA SER A 343 -29.29 -11.08 -1.92
C SER A 343 -29.20 -10.99 -0.40
N LEU A 344 -29.39 -12.10 0.27
CA LEU A 344 -29.11 -12.26 1.68
C LEU A 344 -27.81 -13.03 1.82
N TYR A 345 -26.82 -12.44 2.45
CA TYR A 345 -25.54 -13.10 2.66
C TYR A 345 -25.11 -13.01 4.12
N ARG A 346 -24.36 -14.02 4.53
CA ARG A 346 -23.72 -14.09 5.84
C ARG A 346 -22.40 -13.33 5.77
N TYR A 347 -22.21 -12.43 6.69
CA TYR A 347 -20.98 -11.66 6.83
C TYR A 347 -20.38 -11.96 8.20
N ASN A 348 -19.17 -12.53 8.18
CA ASN A 348 -18.37 -12.63 9.38
C ASN A 348 -17.57 -11.33 9.48
N GLU A 349 -17.87 -10.54 10.50
CA GLU A 349 -17.10 -9.34 10.75
C GLU A 349 -15.64 -9.74 10.99
N TYR A 350 -14.73 -9.21 10.16
CA TYR A 350 -13.30 -9.45 10.33
C TYR A 350 -12.92 -9.04 11.76
N ASP A 351 -12.28 -9.94 12.51
CA ASP A 351 -11.93 -9.76 13.92
C ASP A 351 -13.12 -9.76 14.92
N SER A 352 -14.15 -10.53 14.65
CA SER A 352 -15.28 -10.71 15.56
C SER A 352 -15.92 -12.09 15.35
N ASP A 353 -16.29 -12.75 16.45
CA ASP A 353 -17.05 -14.03 16.40
C ASP A 353 -18.55 -13.79 16.09
N LYS A 354 -18.96 -12.55 15.84
CA LYS A 354 -20.35 -12.21 15.60
C LYS A 354 -20.70 -12.38 14.12
N GLU A 355 -21.61 -13.32 13.86
CA GLU A 355 -22.22 -13.48 12.54
C GLU A 355 -23.28 -12.42 12.32
N LYS A 356 -23.21 -11.74 11.17
CA LYS A 356 -24.22 -10.80 10.70
C LYS A 356 -24.85 -11.32 9.41
N PHE A 357 -26.13 -11.09 9.26
CA PHE A 357 -26.84 -11.37 8.02
C PHE A 357 -27.27 -10.05 7.38
N ILE A 358 -26.93 -9.86 6.12
CA ILE A 358 -27.11 -8.59 5.43
C ILE A 358 -27.94 -8.80 4.18
N TRP A 359 -29.03 -8.05 4.06
CA TRP A 359 -29.74 -7.85 2.81
C TRP A 359 -28.99 -6.81 1.96
N SER A 360 -28.53 -7.20 0.77
CA SER A 360 -28.05 -6.28 -0.28
C SER A 360 -29.16 -6.12 -1.32
N ILE A 361 -29.60 -4.91 -1.56
CA ILE A 361 -30.75 -4.60 -2.40
C ILE A 361 -30.35 -3.53 -3.41
N SER A 362 -30.48 -3.87 -4.70
CA SER A 362 -30.24 -2.95 -5.80
C SER A 362 -31.56 -2.48 -6.39
N PHE A 363 -31.65 -1.19 -6.67
CA PHE A 363 -32.82 -0.57 -7.29
C PHE A 363 -32.48 0.00 -8.65
N SER A 364 -33.44 -0.03 -9.56
CA SER A 364 -33.37 0.67 -10.84
C SER A 364 -34.66 1.43 -11.07
N SER A 365 -34.54 2.63 -11.60
CA SER A 365 -35.69 3.37 -12.08
C SER A 365 -35.97 3.01 -13.53
N PRO A 366 -37.25 2.73 -13.90
CA PRO A 366 -37.57 2.47 -15.29
C PRO A 366 -37.32 3.73 -16.15
N TYR A 367 -36.76 3.54 -17.34
CA TYR A 367 -36.62 4.63 -18.30
C TYR A 367 -37.98 5.26 -18.59
N SER A 368 -38.10 6.58 -18.43
CA SER A 368 -39.26 7.28 -19.00
C SER A 368 -39.01 7.41 -20.51
N ASP A 369 -39.88 6.85 -21.32
CA ASP A 369 -39.81 6.73 -22.80
C ASP A 369 -39.74 8.09 -23.54
N ASN A 370 -39.72 9.23 -22.86
CA ASN A 370 -39.91 10.54 -23.48
C ASN A 370 -38.80 11.56 -23.19
N SER A 371 -37.66 11.17 -22.65
CA SER A 371 -36.56 12.11 -22.55
C SER A 371 -35.29 11.52 -23.12
N GLU A 372 -34.64 12.26 -23.99
CA GLU A 372 -33.26 12.05 -24.44
C GLU A 372 -32.24 12.16 -23.27
N LYS A 373 -32.73 12.20 -22.02
CA LYS A 373 -31.96 12.24 -20.77
C LYS A 373 -31.87 10.83 -20.21
N GLN A 374 -30.79 10.14 -20.50
CA GLN A 374 -30.44 8.87 -19.84
C GLN A 374 -30.00 9.14 -18.40
N LEU A 375 -30.95 9.22 -17.49
CA LEU A 375 -30.68 9.19 -16.05
C LEU A 375 -30.73 7.71 -15.62
N ASN A 376 -29.62 7.03 -15.58
CA ASN A 376 -29.52 5.69 -15.01
C ASN A 376 -29.69 5.79 -13.48
N GLY A 377 -30.94 5.77 -13.01
CA GLY A 377 -31.26 5.73 -11.60
C GLY A 377 -30.96 4.36 -11.01
N TYR A 378 -29.67 4.07 -10.79
CA TYR A 378 -29.24 2.89 -10.06
C TYR A 378 -28.87 3.28 -8.64
N SER A 379 -29.40 2.54 -7.66
CA SER A 379 -28.99 2.67 -6.27
C SER A 379 -28.86 1.31 -5.59
N ARG A 380 -28.03 1.23 -4.58
CA ARG A 380 -27.78 0.04 -3.78
C ARG A 380 -27.83 0.35 -2.30
N ALA A 381 -28.43 -0.54 -1.53
CA ALA A 381 -28.49 -0.43 -0.09
C ALA A 381 -28.15 -1.76 0.58
N SER A 382 -27.58 -1.67 1.79
CA SER A 382 -27.36 -2.81 2.67
C SER A 382 -28.15 -2.61 3.96
N VAL A 383 -28.90 -3.63 4.36
CA VAL A 383 -29.73 -3.62 5.58
C VAL A 383 -29.35 -4.83 6.44
N ASP A 384 -29.08 -4.60 7.70
CA ASP A 384 -28.88 -5.66 8.69
C ASP A 384 -30.17 -6.46 8.84
N ALA A 385 -30.14 -7.73 8.48
CA ALA A 385 -31.31 -8.60 8.47
C ALA A 385 -31.80 -9.00 9.87
N GLN A 386 -30.97 -8.84 10.90
CA GLN A 386 -31.34 -9.14 12.30
C GLN A 386 -32.00 -7.94 12.99
N THR A 387 -31.55 -6.73 12.67
CA THR A 387 -31.97 -5.51 13.37
C THR A 387 -32.86 -4.58 12.53
N GLY A 388 -32.86 -4.75 11.22
CA GLY A 388 -33.53 -3.84 10.28
C GLY A 388 -32.80 -2.51 10.08
N LYS A 389 -31.55 -2.39 10.52
CA LYS A 389 -30.77 -1.18 10.46
C LYS A 389 -30.16 -0.99 9.05
N LEU A 390 -30.29 0.23 8.51
CA LEU A 390 -29.58 0.61 7.29
C LEU A 390 -28.07 0.68 7.58
N ILE A 391 -27.26 -0.12 6.86
CA ILE A 391 -25.82 -0.18 7.01
C ILE A 391 -25.13 0.76 6.03
N SER A 392 -25.56 0.72 4.77
CA SER A 392 -25.01 1.56 3.71
C SER A 392 -26.04 1.87 2.63
N TYR A 393 -25.83 2.95 1.93
CA TYR A 393 -26.62 3.38 0.79
C TYR A 393 -25.73 4.08 -0.23
N SER A 394 -25.91 3.81 -1.50
CA SER A 394 -25.27 4.57 -2.58
C SER A 394 -26.21 4.69 -3.78
N ALA A 395 -26.27 5.87 -4.36
CA ALA A 395 -27.03 6.16 -5.57
C ALA A 395 -26.15 6.89 -6.56
N ASN A 396 -26.22 6.50 -7.84
CA ASN A 396 -25.55 7.21 -8.90
C ASN A 396 -26.22 8.57 -9.11
N LEU A 397 -25.48 9.63 -8.88
CA LEU A 397 -25.91 10.96 -9.26
C LEU A 397 -25.76 11.12 -10.77
N PRO A 398 -26.79 11.61 -11.50
CA PRO A 398 -26.71 11.78 -12.94
C PRO A 398 -25.58 12.76 -13.30
N THR A 399 -24.75 12.35 -14.26
CA THR A 399 -23.77 13.23 -14.89
C THR A 399 -24.42 13.89 -16.10
N PHE A 400 -24.29 15.22 -16.24
CA PHE A 400 -24.90 16.00 -17.30
C PHE A 400 -24.03 16.08 -18.56
N TYR A 401 -23.22 15.07 -18.83
CA TYR A 401 -22.43 14.96 -20.05
C TYR A 401 -23.19 14.14 -21.10
N ASP A 402 -23.51 14.79 -22.23
CA ASP A 402 -23.94 14.07 -23.43
C ASP A 402 -22.70 13.73 -24.27
N TYR A 403 -22.43 12.45 -24.46
CA TYR A 403 -21.40 11.94 -25.36
C TYR A 403 -21.60 12.40 -26.83
N ASN A 404 -22.75 12.99 -27.17
CA ASN A 404 -23.12 13.44 -28.51
C ASN A 404 -23.05 14.98 -28.69
N ASN A 405 -22.40 15.71 -27.79
CA ASN A 405 -22.21 17.17 -27.86
C ASN A 405 -23.51 18.01 -27.92
N LYS A 406 -24.60 17.55 -27.33
CA LYS A 406 -25.79 18.38 -27.12
C LYS A 406 -25.69 19.07 -25.77
N GLU A 407 -25.91 20.38 -25.70
CA GLU A 407 -26.05 21.12 -24.44
C GLU A 407 -27.25 20.57 -23.66
N LEU A 408 -26.99 19.85 -22.57
CA LEU A 408 -28.00 19.49 -21.62
C LEU A 408 -28.29 20.69 -20.70
N GLU A 409 -29.52 20.90 -20.32
CA GLU A 409 -29.87 21.85 -19.26
C GLU A 409 -29.28 21.34 -17.96
N ILE A 410 -28.25 22.04 -17.46
CA ILE A 410 -27.59 21.77 -16.19
C ILE A 410 -28.53 22.33 -15.10
N PRO A 411 -29.00 21.51 -14.13
CA PRO A 411 -29.84 22.02 -13.05
C PRO A 411 -29.07 23.01 -12.19
N GLU A 412 -29.75 24.01 -11.69
CA GLU A 412 -29.18 24.92 -10.70
C GLU A 412 -29.03 24.21 -9.35
N THR A 413 -27.95 24.48 -8.65
CA THR A 413 -27.79 24.09 -7.24
C THR A 413 -28.80 24.87 -6.41
N ILE A 414 -29.70 24.15 -5.72
CA ILE A 414 -30.80 24.77 -4.94
C ILE A 414 -30.41 24.84 -3.46
N TYR A 415 -29.59 23.90 -2.96
CA TYR A 415 -29.30 23.74 -1.55
C TYR A 415 -27.89 24.19 -1.21
N THR A 416 -27.73 24.76 -0.01
CA THR A 416 -26.46 25.27 0.52
C THR A 416 -25.70 24.22 1.30
N GLU A 417 -24.47 24.54 1.67
CA GLU A 417 -23.61 23.78 2.56
C GLU A 417 -24.30 23.51 3.91
N GLU A 418 -24.85 24.57 4.51
CA GLU A 418 -25.55 24.45 5.80
C GLU A 418 -26.72 23.49 5.71
N TYR A 419 -27.50 23.56 4.63
CA TYR A 419 -28.59 22.63 4.39
C TYR A 419 -28.09 21.18 4.25
N ALA A 420 -26.97 20.96 3.56
CA ALA A 420 -26.37 19.63 3.42
C ALA A 420 -25.99 19.07 4.79
N LEU A 421 -25.33 19.87 5.62
CA LEU A 421 -24.94 19.46 6.96
C LEU A 421 -26.16 19.16 7.85
N GLU A 422 -27.19 20.04 7.85
CA GLU A 422 -28.44 19.83 8.59
C GLU A 422 -29.18 18.55 8.14
N THR A 423 -29.18 18.28 6.84
CA THR A 423 -29.81 17.07 6.28
C THR A 423 -29.05 15.82 6.72
N ALA A 424 -27.71 15.84 6.62
CA ALA A 424 -26.84 14.76 7.07
C ALA A 424 -27.04 14.47 8.57
N GLU A 425 -27.02 15.50 9.41
CA GLU A 425 -27.28 15.35 10.85
C GLU A 425 -28.67 14.77 11.15
N SER A 426 -29.69 15.26 10.47
CA SER A 426 -31.07 14.80 10.69
C SER A 426 -31.24 13.33 10.31
N PHE A 427 -30.61 12.94 9.19
CA PHE A 427 -30.58 11.56 8.73
C PHE A 427 -29.84 10.66 9.72
N LEU A 428 -28.63 11.05 10.14
CA LEU A 428 -27.79 10.25 11.05
C LEU A 428 -28.40 10.13 12.45
N LYS A 429 -29.10 11.16 12.94
CA LYS A 429 -29.89 11.10 14.19
C LYS A 429 -31.00 10.06 14.10
N GLU A 430 -31.55 9.79 12.91
CA GLU A 430 -32.60 8.79 12.70
C GLU A 430 -32.00 7.38 12.55
N VAL A 431 -30.94 7.21 11.74
CA VAL A 431 -30.40 5.86 11.40
C VAL A 431 -29.30 5.37 12.36
N GLU A 432 -28.55 6.28 13.01
CA GLU A 432 -27.40 5.98 13.88
C GLU A 432 -27.42 6.79 15.18
N PRO A 433 -28.54 6.89 15.93
CA PRO A 433 -28.69 7.83 17.04
C PRO A 433 -27.61 7.69 18.12
N GLU A 434 -27.21 6.47 18.46
CA GLU A 434 -26.23 6.25 19.53
C GLU A 434 -24.79 6.53 19.07
N ARG A 435 -24.43 6.14 17.85
CA ARG A 435 -23.10 6.42 17.28
C ARG A 435 -22.93 7.91 16.97
N PHE A 436 -23.98 8.53 16.43
CA PHE A 436 -23.96 9.96 16.12
C PHE A 436 -23.65 10.86 17.33
N LYS A 437 -24.17 10.53 18.52
CA LYS A 437 -23.87 11.25 19.77
C LYS A 437 -22.39 11.26 20.14
N LEU A 438 -21.62 10.30 19.65
CA LEU A 438 -20.20 10.16 19.91
C LEU A 438 -19.32 10.85 18.86
N THR A 439 -19.94 11.51 17.88
CA THR A 439 -19.22 12.15 16.78
C THR A 439 -19.24 13.66 16.84
N LYS A 440 -18.33 14.28 16.12
CA LYS A 440 -18.39 15.69 15.75
C LYS A 440 -18.37 15.83 14.22
N PRO A 441 -19.00 16.89 13.66
CA PRO A 441 -18.91 17.16 12.22
C PRO A 441 -17.47 17.53 11.83
N GLY A 442 -17.03 17.05 10.65
CA GLY A 442 -15.94 17.62 9.90
C GLY A 442 -16.41 18.78 9.02
N GLU A 443 -15.48 19.45 8.35
CA GLU A 443 -15.84 20.42 7.32
C GLU A 443 -16.36 19.68 6.09
N PRO A 444 -17.49 20.10 5.49
CA PRO A 444 -17.99 19.49 4.26
C PRO A 444 -17.00 19.60 3.11
N VAL A 445 -16.88 18.53 2.34
CA VAL A 445 -16.06 18.48 1.12
C VAL A 445 -16.99 18.51 -0.09
N PHE A 446 -16.74 19.44 -1.01
CA PHE A 446 -17.55 19.56 -2.21
C PHE A 446 -17.05 18.65 -3.31
N GLU A 447 -17.98 17.94 -3.93
CA GLU A 447 -17.70 16.94 -4.95
C GLU A 447 -18.57 17.14 -6.19
N ILE A 448 -18.08 16.65 -7.33
CA ILE A 448 -18.75 16.67 -8.63
C ILE A 448 -19.06 18.11 -9.08
N VAL A 449 -18.17 18.67 -9.88
CA VAL A 449 -18.38 19.97 -10.51
C VAL A 449 -19.58 19.88 -11.46
N LEU A 450 -20.64 20.61 -11.15
CA LEU A 450 -21.86 20.70 -11.93
C LEU A 450 -21.72 21.74 -13.03
N ASN A 451 -21.15 22.92 -12.69
CA ASN A 451 -21.00 24.06 -13.56
C ASN A 451 -19.99 25.05 -12.94
N TYR A 452 -19.85 26.22 -13.56
CA TYR A 452 -19.04 27.32 -13.06
C TYR A 452 -19.90 28.60 -12.97
N GLU A 453 -19.58 29.51 -12.06
CA GLU A 453 -20.27 30.80 -11.99
C GLU A 453 -20.12 31.56 -13.29
N LYS A 454 -21.18 32.30 -13.69
CA LYS A 454 -21.13 33.23 -14.82
C LYS A 454 -20.94 34.64 -14.31
N ILE A 455 -19.88 35.32 -14.78
CA ILE A 455 -19.63 36.73 -14.54
C ILE A 455 -19.70 37.45 -15.89
N ASP A 456 -20.57 38.45 -16.01
CA ASP A 456 -20.81 39.21 -17.26
C ASP A 456 -21.15 38.33 -18.49
N GLY A 457 -21.77 37.17 -18.25
CA GLY A 457 -22.19 36.22 -19.29
C GLY A 457 -21.15 35.17 -19.70
N GLU A 458 -19.93 35.25 -19.18
CA GLU A 458 -18.87 34.24 -19.36
C GLU A 458 -18.66 33.39 -18.10
N TYR A 459 -18.31 32.11 -18.27
CA TYR A 459 -18.03 31.24 -17.16
C TYR A 459 -16.70 31.61 -16.47
N ASP A 460 -16.76 31.79 -15.15
CA ASP A 460 -15.56 31.94 -14.32
C ASP A 460 -15.14 30.55 -13.78
N TYR A 461 -14.18 29.93 -14.45
CA TYR A 461 -13.70 28.58 -14.11
C TYR A 461 -12.90 28.52 -12.80
N SER A 462 -12.58 29.64 -12.20
CA SER A 462 -12.03 29.69 -10.85
C SER A 462 -13.10 29.50 -9.76
N LYS A 463 -14.38 29.46 -10.16
CA LYS A 463 -15.53 29.37 -9.27
C LYS A 463 -16.42 28.18 -9.65
N PRO A 464 -16.03 26.96 -9.34
CA PRO A 464 -16.83 25.78 -9.60
C PRO A 464 -18.11 25.78 -8.75
N VAL A 465 -19.22 25.38 -9.37
CA VAL A 465 -20.50 25.11 -8.71
C VAL A 465 -20.59 23.59 -8.54
N TYR A 466 -20.64 23.14 -7.31
CA TYR A 466 -20.63 21.71 -7.01
C TYR A 466 -22.04 21.12 -6.90
N ARG A 467 -22.16 19.86 -7.31
CA ARG A 467 -23.41 19.10 -7.24
C ARG A 467 -23.63 18.46 -5.88
N ALA A 468 -22.58 18.03 -5.22
CA ALA A 468 -22.67 17.23 -4.02
C ALA A 468 -21.74 17.77 -2.92
N ALA A 469 -22.17 17.58 -1.68
CA ALA A 469 -21.39 17.87 -0.49
C ALA A 469 -21.24 16.58 0.36
N GLU A 470 -20.02 16.14 0.57
CA GLU A 470 -19.68 15.09 1.51
C GLU A 470 -19.62 15.68 2.93
N CYS A 471 -20.41 15.12 3.84
CA CYS A 471 -20.46 15.47 5.26
C CYS A 471 -19.98 14.26 6.07
N SER A 472 -18.82 14.40 6.69
CA SER A 472 -18.21 13.38 7.55
C SER A 472 -18.38 13.72 9.02
N PHE A 473 -18.71 12.71 9.84
CA PHE A 473 -18.85 12.81 11.29
C PHE A 473 -17.90 11.81 11.94
N ILE A 474 -16.88 12.32 12.61
CA ILE A 474 -15.78 11.54 13.18
C ILE A 474 -16.02 11.32 14.68
N ARG A 475 -15.84 10.08 15.15
CA ARG A 475 -15.93 9.76 16.58
C ARG A 475 -14.89 10.55 17.37
N THR A 476 -15.31 11.05 18.52
CA THR A 476 -14.41 11.65 19.52
C THR A 476 -14.48 10.86 20.83
N ASN A 477 -13.36 10.82 21.53
CA ASN A 477 -13.29 10.34 22.91
C ASN A 477 -12.55 11.35 23.76
N GLU A 478 -13.16 11.84 24.84
CA GLU A 478 -12.62 12.91 25.69
C GLU A 478 -12.13 14.14 24.90
N GLY A 479 -12.83 14.47 23.81
CA GLY A 479 -12.52 15.62 22.94
C GLY A 479 -11.41 15.37 21.89
N VAL A 480 -10.83 14.17 21.84
CA VAL A 480 -9.80 13.79 20.87
C VAL A 480 -10.41 12.94 19.75
N ASP A 481 -10.03 13.21 18.52
CA ASP A 481 -10.55 12.54 17.33
C ASP A 481 -10.07 11.10 17.21
N PHE A 482 -11.01 10.23 16.84
CA PHE A 482 -10.76 8.85 16.46
C PHE A 482 -11.22 8.59 15.03
N PRO A 483 -10.39 8.86 14.01
CA PRO A 483 -10.82 8.86 12.60
C PRO A 483 -11.14 7.47 12.02
N TYR A 484 -10.88 6.39 12.78
CA TYR A 484 -11.23 5.02 12.40
C TYR A 484 -12.71 4.71 12.58
N ASN A 485 -13.46 5.56 13.31
CA ASN A 485 -14.91 5.49 13.39
C ASN A 485 -15.49 6.76 12.81
N SER A 486 -16.25 6.61 11.73
CA SER A 486 -16.90 7.73 11.04
C SER A 486 -18.26 7.34 10.48
N LEU A 487 -19.12 8.33 10.37
CA LEU A 487 -20.41 8.28 9.67
C LEU A 487 -20.29 9.28 8.51
N ASN A 488 -20.35 8.79 7.28
CA ASN A 488 -20.15 9.60 6.09
C ASN A 488 -21.43 9.64 5.26
N THR A 489 -21.77 10.81 4.79
CA THR A 489 -22.94 11.03 3.91
C THR A 489 -22.55 11.97 2.78
N THR A 490 -23.10 11.74 1.59
CA THR A 490 -23.03 12.70 0.48
C THR A 490 -24.45 13.20 0.20
N VAL A 491 -24.63 14.50 0.25
CA VAL A 491 -25.92 15.18 -0.03
C VAL A 491 -25.88 15.75 -1.44
N ASP A 492 -26.87 15.39 -2.27
CA ASP A 492 -27.06 16.00 -3.59
C ASP A 492 -27.65 17.41 -3.41
N LEU A 493 -26.91 18.42 -3.79
CA LEU A 493 -27.29 19.84 -3.64
C LEU A 493 -28.37 20.30 -4.65
N VAL A 494 -28.75 19.44 -5.60
CA VAL A 494 -29.85 19.69 -6.53
C VAL A 494 -31.19 19.23 -5.93
N THR A 495 -31.21 18.10 -5.25
CA THR A 495 -32.45 17.51 -4.70
C THR A 495 -32.57 17.62 -3.17
N GLY A 496 -31.47 17.94 -2.50
CA GLY A 496 -31.39 17.96 -1.03
C GLY A 496 -31.46 16.56 -0.40
N LYS A 497 -31.13 15.49 -1.14
CA LYS A 497 -31.23 14.09 -0.70
C LYS A 497 -29.87 13.45 -0.46
N ILE A 498 -29.84 12.43 0.38
CA ILE A 498 -28.66 11.61 0.64
C ILE A 498 -28.41 10.67 -0.55
N ALA A 499 -27.32 10.88 -1.26
CA ALA A 499 -26.87 10.04 -2.36
C ALA A 499 -25.94 8.92 -1.89
N LEU A 500 -25.17 9.16 -0.83
CA LEU A 500 -24.29 8.15 -0.23
C LEU A 500 -24.43 8.19 1.30
N TYR A 501 -24.46 7.01 1.90
CA TYR A 501 -24.31 6.81 3.33
C TYR A 501 -23.40 5.60 3.57
N ASN A 502 -22.40 5.78 4.42
CA ASN A 502 -21.48 4.74 4.84
C ASN A 502 -21.14 4.93 6.33
N SER A 503 -21.13 3.83 7.07
CA SER A 503 -20.71 3.79 8.48
C SER A 503 -19.49 2.89 8.62
N VAL A 504 -18.35 3.47 9.00
CA VAL A 504 -17.16 2.72 9.44
C VAL A 504 -17.12 2.79 10.95
N TRP A 505 -17.30 1.66 11.62
CA TRP A 505 -17.44 1.68 13.07
C TRP A 505 -16.91 0.41 13.72
N TYR A 506 -15.95 0.58 14.60
CA TYR A 506 -15.47 -0.45 15.50
C TYR A 506 -16.11 -0.23 16.88
N ASP A 507 -16.73 -1.27 17.40
CA ASP A 507 -17.21 -1.34 18.77
C ASP A 507 -16.09 -1.93 19.68
N ASP A 508 -16.28 -1.93 20.99
CA ASP A 508 -15.38 -2.56 21.96
C ASP A 508 -13.91 -2.10 21.88
N ILE A 509 -13.70 -0.78 21.90
CA ILE A 509 -12.37 -0.16 21.86
C ILE A 509 -11.96 0.32 23.25
N GLU A 510 -10.76 -0.06 23.68
CA GLU A 510 -10.09 0.50 24.85
C GLU A 510 -9.30 1.76 24.43
N PHE A 511 -9.67 2.92 25.01
CA PHE A 511 -9.02 4.19 24.71
C PHE A 511 -7.99 4.55 25.77
N GLU A 512 -6.79 4.98 25.36
CA GLU A 512 -5.84 5.64 26.25
C GLU A 512 -6.40 6.97 26.72
N SER A 513 -6.12 7.35 27.99
CA SER A 513 -6.54 8.65 28.50
C SER A 513 -5.66 9.78 27.97
N PRO A 514 -6.23 10.88 27.46
CA PRO A 514 -5.45 12.02 26.99
C PRO A 514 -4.88 12.88 28.13
N MET A 515 -5.21 12.61 29.40
CA MET A 515 -4.77 13.43 30.55
C MET A 515 -3.25 13.43 30.73
N ASP A 516 -2.56 12.36 30.34
CA ASP A 516 -1.12 12.20 30.49
C ASP A 516 -0.36 12.54 29.21
N ALA A 517 -1.04 13.05 28.18
CA ALA A 517 -0.41 13.42 26.92
C ALA A 517 0.57 14.59 27.12
N ILE A 518 1.73 14.51 26.47
CA ILE A 518 2.67 15.63 26.40
C ILE A 518 2.03 16.81 25.67
N SER A 519 2.56 18.02 25.88
CA SER A 519 2.02 19.18 25.13
C SER A 519 2.38 19.10 23.64
N PRO A 520 1.56 19.71 22.74
CA PRO A 520 1.86 19.80 21.31
C PRO A 520 3.24 20.36 21.01
N ASP A 521 3.69 21.37 21.78
CA ASP A 521 5.05 21.95 21.64
C ASP A 521 6.16 20.95 21.96
N LYS A 522 5.95 20.07 22.95
CA LYS A 522 6.92 19.01 23.26
C LYS A 522 6.94 17.96 22.14
N ALA A 523 5.77 17.62 21.61
CA ALA A 523 5.67 16.69 20.49
C ALA A 523 6.35 17.25 19.23
N LEU A 524 6.15 18.54 18.93
CA LEU A 524 6.79 19.22 17.81
C LEU A 524 8.31 19.28 17.95
N LYS A 525 8.82 19.56 19.15
CA LYS A 525 10.28 19.52 19.43
C LYS A 525 10.82 18.10 19.26
N ALA A 526 10.12 17.09 19.76
CA ALA A 526 10.50 15.70 19.57
C ALA A 526 10.53 15.37 18.06
N TYR A 527 9.51 15.76 17.31
CA TYR A 527 9.42 15.56 15.87
C TYR A 527 10.66 16.11 15.14
N TYR A 528 11.01 17.37 15.32
CA TYR A 528 12.18 17.98 14.67
C TYR A 528 13.55 17.55 15.26
N SER A 529 13.58 16.75 16.33
CA SER A 529 14.82 16.19 16.88
C SER A 529 15.27 14.90 16.22
N TYR A 530 14.40 14.23 15.44
CA TYR A 530 14.73 12.99 14.75
C TYR A 530 15.53 13.24 13.46
N ASP A 531 16.33 12.25 13.08
CA ASP A 531 17.03 12.25 11.81
C ASP A 531 16.01 12.24 10.65
N GLY A 532 16.34 12.96 9.57
CA GLY A 532 15.47 13.11 8.40
C GLY A 532 14.92 14.51 8.21
N PHE A 533 15.08 15.40 9.20
CA PHE A 533 14.93 16.82 9.02
C PHE A 533 16.24 17.43 8.48
N GLY A 534 16.16 18.20 7.41
CA GLY A 534 17.38 18.82 6.90
C GLY A 534 17.23 19.70 5.67
N LEU A 535 18.39 20.23 5.28
CA LEU A 535 18.54 21.03 4.07
C LEU A 535 18.51 20.12 2.84
N HIS A 536 17.68 20.46 1.87
CA HIS A 536 17.63 19.76 0.59
C HIS A 536 17.12 20.70 -0.52
N TYR A 537 17.30 20.28 -1.78
CA TYR A 537 16.64 20.93 -2.90
C TYR A 537 15.28 20.28 -3.16
N GLU A 538 14.25 21.11 -3.28
CA GLU A 538 12.95 20.73 -3.82
C GLU A 538 12.86 21.10 -5.30
N ILE A 539 12.21 20.22 -6.06
CA ILE A 539 11.81 20.49 -7.43
C ILE A 539 10.35 20.94 -7.39
N ASN A 540 10.13 22.19 -7.74
CA ASN A 540 8.80 22.78 -7.78
C ASN A 540 8.32 22.84 -9.22
N SER A 541 7.15 22.26 -9.49
CA SER A 541 6.52 22.30 -10.80
C SER A 541 5.53 23.46 -10.86
N THR A 542 5.66 24.28 -11.88
CA THR A 542 4.62 25.25 -12.25
C THR A 542 3.97 24.75 -13.52
N TYR A 543 2.70 24.41 -13.42
CA TYR A 543 1.89 23.93 -14.52
C TYR A 543 1.13 25.11 -15.12
N THR A 544 1.31 25.35 -16.40
CA THR A 544 0.63 26.43 -17.14
C THR A 544 -0.23 25.81 -18.23
N TYR A 545 -1.56 25.98 -18.13
CA TYR A 545 -2.49 25.54 -19.16
C TYR A 545 -2.66 26.63 -20.24
N ASN A 546 -2.53 26.24 -21.52
CA ASN A 546 -2.66 27.15 -22.65
C ASN A 546 -4.05 27.07 -23.28
N LYS A 547 -4.95 27.97 -22.86
CA LYS A 547 -6.33 28.07 -23.34
C LYS A 547 -6.48 28.33 -24.82
N TYR A 548 -5.61 29.16 -25.39
CA TYR A 548 -5.75 29.57 -26.81
C TYR A 548 -5.69 28.39 -27.78
N LEU A 549 -5.03 27.33 -27.41
CA LEU A 549 -4.96 26.10 -28.20
C LEU A 549 -6.20 25.21 -28.04
N ALA A 550 -6.91 25.32 -26.93
CA ALA A 550 -8.13 24.54 -26.68
C ALA A 550 -9.39 25.15 -27.29
N ASP A 551 -9.42 26.49 -27.53
CA ASP A 551 -10.58 27.23 -28.08
C ASP A 551 -10.64 27.26 -29.61
N GLU A 552 -9.59 26.89 -30.33
CA GLU A 552 -9.67 26.75 -31.77
C GLU A 552 -10.53 25.50 -32.11
N LYS A 553 -11.64 25.76 -32.83
CA LYS A 553 -12.56 24.74 -33.35
C LYS A 553 -11.91 23.77 -34.36
N ASN A 554 -10.64 23.48 -34.20
CA ASN A 554 -9.93 22.51 -34.99
C ASN A 554 -10.18 21.13 -34.43
N THR A 555 -10.76 20.25 -35.21
CA THR A 555 -10.94 18.83 -35.00
C THR A 555 -9.62 18.05 -35.01
N GLU A 556 -8.47 18.72 -35.02
CA GLU A 556 -7.16 18.08 -34.93
C GLU A 556 -6.79 17.90 -33.44
N PHE A 557 -6.35 16.71 -33.12
CA PHE A 557 -5.82 16.35 -31.82
C PHE A 557 -4.60 17.25 -31.49
N ILE A 558 -4.68 17.98 -30.39
CA ILE A 558 -3.57 18.79 -29.90
C ILE A 558 -2.77 17.96 -28.91
N GLU A 559 -1.46 17.83 -29.16
CA GLU A 559 -0.57 17.09 -28.26
C GLU A 559 -0.60 17.71 -26.86
N TYR A 560 -0.58 16.86 -25.84
CA TYR A 560 -0.71 17.25 -24.44
C TYR A 560 0.34 18.28 -24.00
N ASP A 561 1.59 18.12 -24.43
CA ASP A 561 2.73 19.00 -24.18
C ASP A 561 2.61 20.41 -24.83
N LYS A 562 1.69 20.59 -25.79
CA LYS A 562 1.31 21.89 -26.31
C LYS A 562 0.20 22.58 -25.51
N LEU A 563 -0.65 21.77 -24.86
CA LEU A 563 -1.72 22.29 -24.00
C LEU A 563 -1.22 22.69 -22.62
N TYR A 564 -0.21 21.98 -22.10
CA TYR A 564 0.33 22.18 -20.77
C TYR A 564 1.83 22.46 -20.85
N GLU A 565 2.22 23.65 -20.43
CA GLU A 565 3.62 24.01 -20.26
C GLU A 565 4.02 23.75 -18.80
N THR A 566 4.99 22.87 -18.57
CA THR A 566 5.52 22.59 -17.24
C THR A 566 6.89 23.24 -17.11
N SER A 567 7.03 24.18 -16.18
CA SER A 567 8.34 24.70 -15.80
C SER A 567 8.78 24.12 -14.47
N LEU A 568 10.02 23.64 -14.43
CA LEU A 568 10.65 23.10 -13.23
C LEU A 568 11.62 24.12 -12.67
N ASN A 569 11.51 24.38 -11.36
CA ASN A 569 12.42 25.25 -10.63
C ASN A 569 12.96 24.52 -9.43
N THR A 570 14.22 24.74 -9.09
CA THR A 570 14.85 24.21 -7.89
C THR A 570 14.90 25.25 -6.80
N ARG A 571 14.68 24.82 -5.56
CA ARG A 571 14.70 25.68 -4.38
C ARG A 571 15.32 24.96 -3.23
N ALA A 572 16.35 25.55 -2.60
CA ALA A 572 16.91 25.01 -1.37
C ALA A 572 15.99 25.33 -0.19
N VAL A 573 15.59 24.31 0.56
CA VAL A 573 14.67 24.43 1.71
C VAL A 573 15.12 23.57 2.86
N TYR A 574 14.56 23.85 4.03
CA TYR A 574 14.57 22.95 5.18
C TYR A 574 13.18 22.33 5.34
N SER A 575 13.10 21.01 5.43
CA SER A 575 11.89 20.26 5.78
C SER A 575 12.23 18.86 6.29
N ASP A 576 11.20 18.04 6.49
CA ASP A 576 11.22 16.67 7.01
C ASP A 576 11.29 15.60 5.91
N TYR A 577 12.03 15.85 4.86
CA TYR A 577 12.04 15.07 3.61
C TYR A 577 12.48 13.60 3.73
N ASP A 578 13.18 13.21 4.79
CA ASP A 578 13.75 11.87 4.97
C ASP A 578 13.32 11.19 6.28
N MET A 579 12.24 11.64 6.87
CA MET A 579 11.72 11.04 8.10
C MET A 579 11.01 9.72 7.78
N GLY A 580 11.33 8.66 8.52
CA GLY A 580 10.74 7.33 8.31
C GLY A 580 9.26 7.24 8.70
N THR A 581 8.77 8.19 9.50
CA THR A 581 7.37 8.32 9.92
C THR A 581 7.14 9.74 10.43
N ASN A 582 5.89 10.17 10.48
CA ASN A 582 5.46 11.46 11.02
C ASN A 582 4.65 11.34 12.32
N ILE A 583 4.75 10.21 13.02
CA ILE A 583 3.93 9.87 14.17
C ILE A 583 4.75 9.98 15.45
N ILE A 584 4.30 10.80 16.39
CA ILE A 584 4.88 10.90 17.74
C ILE A 584 3.89 10.30 18.73
N GLY A 585 4.32 9.36 19.57
CA GLY A 585 3.52 8.83 20.66
C GLY A 585 3.20 9.91 21.70
N ALA A 586 1.93 10.20 21.92
CA ALA A 586 1.51 11.33 22.75
C ALA A 586 1.85 11.15 24.24
N LEU A 587 1.98 9.92 24.72
CA LEU A 587 2.37 9.63 26.10
C LEU A 587 3.89 9.56 26.29
N THR A 588 4.63 9.20 25.24
CA THR A 588 6.07 8.91 25.34
C THR A 588 6.97 9.98 24.74
N GLY A 589 6.46 10.77 23.79
CA GLY A 589 7.26 11.69 22.99
C GLY A 589 8.19 11.01 21.99
N LYS A 590 8.08 9.68 21.80
CA LYS A 590 8.91 8.90 20.88
C LYS A 590 8.26 8.82 19.50
N MET A 591 9.10 8.72 18.47
CA MET A 591 8.61 8.45 17.10
C MET A 591 8.10 7.02 17.01
N LEU A 592 6.94 6.83 16.36
CA LEU A 592 6.30 5.54 16.25
C LEU A 592 6.16 5.10 14.79
N LYS A 593 6.15 3.79 14.58
CA LYS A 593 5.69 3.16 13.34
C LYS A 593 4.16 3.22 13.25
N SER A 594 3.64 2.94 12.05
CA SER A 594 2.19 2.91 11.82
C SER A 594 1.41 1.89 12.68
N ASN A 595 2.07 0.86 13.19
CA ASN A 595 1.49 -0.15 14.07
C ASN A 595 1.58 0.20 15.59
N GLY A 596 2.10 1.38 15.92
CA GLY A 596 2.23 1.88 17.29
C GLY A 596 3.52 1.47 18.02
N ASP A 597 4.36 0.67 17.39
CA ASP A 597 5.67 0.32 17.96
C ASP A 597 6.65 1.49 17.80
N GLU A 598 7.63 1.59 18.69
CA GLU A 598 8.67 2.62 18.60
C GLU A 598 9.41 2.51 17.25
N TYR A 599 9.57 3.65 16.57
CA TYR A 599 10.41 3.72 15.38
C TYR A 599 11.87 3.75 15.79
N ILE A 600 12.57 2.68 15.51
CA ILE A 600 14.01 2.57 15.68
C ILE A 600 14.63 2.66 14.29
N PRO A 601 15.50 3.63 14.00
CA PRO A 601 16.28 3.66 12.77
C PRO A 601 16.97 2.31 12.56
N LYS A 602 17.03 1.81 11.32
CA LYS A 602 17.59 0.49 11.03
C LYS A 602 19.01 0.39 11.58
N ALA A 603 19.28 -0.64 12.37
CA ALA A 603 20.58 -0.88 12.99
C ALA A 603 21.70 -0.98 11.96
N SER A 604 22.90 -0.57 12.35
CA SER A 604 24.14 -0.81 11.63
C SER A 604 24.30 -2.30 11.32
N THR A 605 24.74 -2.62 10.11
CA THR A 605 25.08 -4.01 9.73
C THR A 605 26.41 -4.48 10.31
N ASN A 606 27.14 -3.63 11.02
CA ASN A 606 28.47 -3.89 11.56
C ASN A 606 28.48 -3.84 13.08
N TYR A 607 28.57 -5.01 13.72
CA TYR A 607 28.74 -5.10 15.17
C TYR A 607 30.18 -4.94 15.60
N THR A 608 30.42 -4.18 16.68
CA THR A 608 31.73 -3.79 17.17
C THR A 608 32.39 -4.83 18.09
N ASP A 609 31.60 -5.71 18.71
CA ASP A 609 31.98 -6.63 19.80
C ASP A 609 32.23 -8.09 19.36
N ILE A 610 32.18 -8.37 18.05
CA ILE A 610 32.30 -9.75 17.55
C ILE A 610 33.67 -10.10 16.97
N SER A 611 34.62 -9.18 16.96
CA SER A 611 35.89 -9.29 16.20
C SER A 611 36.70 -10.55 16.51
N GLU A 612 36.74 -10.99 17.76
CA GLU A 612 37.46 -12.15 18.24
C GLU A 612 36.56 -13.34 18.60
N HIS A 613 35.22 -13.22 18.35
CA HIS A 613 34.28 -14.25 18.72
C HIS A 613 34.18 -15.36 17.65
N TRP A 614 34.03 -16.62 18.07
CA TRP A 614 33.95 -17.79 17.19
C TRP A 614 32.81 -17.69 16.16
N ALA A 615 31.71 -17.05 16.52
CA ALA A 615 30.55 -16.91 15.67
C ALA A 615 30.60 -15.69 14.72
N LYS A 616 31.71 -14.95 14.69
CA LYS A 616 31.87 -13.72 13.88
C LYS A 616 31.36 -13.87 12.44
N ASP A 617 31.81 -14.91 11.76
CA ASP A 617 31.46 -15.11 10.32
C ASP A 617 29.97 -15.40 10.15
N ILE A 618 29.37 -16.15 11.07
CA ILE A 618 27.95 -16.47 11.06
C ILE A 618 27.14 -15.19 11.31
N ILE A 619 27.48 -14.46 12.38
CA ILE A 619 26.82 -13.19 12.74
C ILE A 619 26.90 -12.20 11.58
N ASN A 620 28.06 -12.05 10.95
CA ASN A 620 28.23 -11.17 9.79
C ASN A 620 27.30 -11.57 8.63
N ARG A 621 27.23 -12.85 8.28
CA ARG A 621 26.37 -13.32 7.18
C ARG A 621 24.88 -13.04 7.45
N PHE A 622 24.42 -13.24 8.68
CA PHE A 622 23.05 -12.86 9.08
C PHE A 622 22.86 -11.34 9.03
N SER A 623 23.82 -10.58 9.56
CA SER A 623 23.81 -9.12 9.54
C SER A 623 23.75 -8.58 8.10
N TYR A 624 24.52 -9.15 7.17
CA TYR A 624 24.48 -8.80 5.74
C TYR A 624 23.09 -9.05 5.11
N ALA A 625 22.36 -10.04 5.61
CA ALA A 625 20.97 -10.29 5.24
C ALA A 625 19.98 -9.37 5.99
N GLY A 626 20.44 -8.46 6.83
CA GLY A 626 19.60 -7.59 7.66
C GLY A 626 18.92 -8.31 8.83
N ILE A 627 19.49 -9.45 9.24
CA ILE A 627 19.00 -10.27 10.35
C ILE A 627 19.95 -10.10 11.53
N GLY A 628 19.45 -9.63 12.67
CA GLY A 628 20.26 -9.39 13.85
C GLY A 628 19.44 -8.70 14.94
N PHE A 629 20.16 -8.11 15.89
CA PHE A 629 19.62 -7.37 17.02
C PHE A 629 19.92 -5.87 16.85
N ASP A 630 19.14 -5.04 17.53
CA ASP A 630 19.31 -3.59 17.48
C ASP A 630 20.57 -3.12 18.24
N GLY A 631 21.20 -2.06 17.76
CA GLY A 631 22.40 -1.45 18.33
C GLY A 631 23.69 -1.83 17.62
N ASP A 632 24.81 -1.27 18.08
CA ASP A 632 26.16 -1.45 17.54
C ASP A 632 26.88 -2.65 18.16
N GLU A 633 26.33 -3.26 19.20
CA GLU A 633 26.83 -4.45 19.88
C GLU A 633 25.88 -5.62 19.70
N PHE A 634 26.42 -6.77 19.30
CA PHE A 634 25.64 -8.01 19.15
C PHE A 634 25.39 -8.70 20.48
N LEU A 635 26.33 -8.57 21.41
CA LEU A 635 26.37 -9.27 22.70
C LEU A 635 26.28 -10.80 22.52
N PRO A 636 27.28 -11.44 21.86
CA PRO A 636 27.16 -12.82 21.40
C PRO A 636 26.97 -13.85 22.51
N ASP A 637 27.52 -13.61 23.70
CA ASP A 637 27.38 -14.48 24.86
C ASP A 637 26.18 -14.17 25.75
N LYS A 638 25.38 -13.16 25.40
CA LYS A 638 24.14 -12.86 26.11
C LYS A 638 23.14 -13.96 25.92
N GLU A 639 22.48 -14.41 27.00
CA GLU A 639 21.36 -15.32 26.94
C GLU A 639 20.24 -14.74 26.07
N ILE A 640 19.72 -15.54 25.12
CA ILE A 640 18.65 -15.12 24.23
C ILE A 640 17.29 -15.35 24.87
N SER A 641 16.39 -14.37 24.73
CA SER A 641 15.02 -14.54 25.19
C SER A 641 14.16 -15.31 24.20
N ALA A 642 13.04 -15.86 24.67
CA ALA A 642 12.06 -16.55 23.85
C ALA A 642 11.59 -15.69 22.66
N LYS A 643 11.29 -14.41 22.91
CA LYS A 643 10.87 -13.43 21.89
C LYS A 643 11.99 -13.16 20.86
N GLU A 644 13.22 -12.97 21.31
CA GLU A 644 14.36 -12.75 20.43
C GLU A 644 14.59 -13.97 19.51
N PHE A 645 14.50 -15.18 20.05
CA PHE A 645 14.68 -16.42 19.28
C PHE A 645 13.57 -16.65 18.26
N ALA A 646 12.30 -16.48 18.66
CA ALA A 646 11.16 -16.57 17.76
C ALA A 646 11.26 -15.55 16.61
N SER A 647 11.70 -14.32 16.92
CA SER A 647 11.94 -13.29 15.90
C SER A 647 13.03 -13.69 14.90
N LEU A 648 14.15 -14.27 15.36
CA LEU A 648 15.20 -14.80 14.49
C LEU A 648 14.68 -15.91 13.58
N LEU A 649 13.95 -16.86 14.15
CA LEU A 649 13.42 -18.00 13.42
C LEU A 649 12.43 -17.54 12.31
N ASN A 650 11.56 -16.59 12.63
CA ASN A 650 10.63 -16.00 11.67
C ASN A 650 11.34 -15.32 10.50
N LYS A 651 12.47 -14.63 10.74
CA LYS A 651 13.25 -14.00 9.68
C LYS A 651 13.98 -15.01 8.77
N CYS A 652 14.19 -16.24 9.25
CA CYS A 652 14.77 -17.35 8.48
C CYS A 652 13.72 -18.11 7.65
N SER A 653 12.44 -17.83 7.80
CA SER A 653 11.30 -18.60 7.27
C SER A 653 10.71 -18.05 5.97
N VAL A 654 10.10 -18.95 5.17
CA VAL A 654 9.25 -18.61 4.00
C VAL A 654 7.80 -18.38 4.40
N TYR A 655 7.32 -19.08 5.40
CA TYR A 655 5.87 -19.31 5.65
C TYR A 655 5.30 -18.47 6.82
N GLY A 656 5.68 -17.23 6.95
CA GLY A 656 4.99 -16.32 7.86
C GLY A 656 5.34 -16.48 9.34
N SER A 657 4.54 -15.91 10.21
CA SER A 657 4.81 -15.80 11.64
C SER A 657 4.68 -17.15 12.36
N TYR A 658 5.76 -17.63 12.91
CA TYR A 658 5.73 -18.64 13.97
C TYR A 658 5.38 -17.94 15.29
N SER A 659 4.33 -18.38 15.92
CA SER A 659 3.95 -17.93 17.24
C SER A 659 4.04 -19.10 18.20
N ASP A 660 5.01 -19.07 19.09
CA ASP A 660 5.12 -20.07 20.15
C ASP A 660 4.46 -19.57 21.43
N TYR A 661 3.73 -20.48 22.09
CA TYR A 661 3.06 -20.21 23.37
C TYR A 661 4.03 -19.72 24.46
N ASP A 662 5.26 -20.27 24.52
CA ASP A 662 6.25 -19.88 25.53
C ASP A 662 6.84 -18.49 25.24
N ALA A 663 7.06 -18.14 23.97
CA ALA A 663 7.47 -16.80 23.58
C ALA A 663 6.45 -15.73 23.97
N LYS A 664 5.22 -16.11 24.22
CA LYS A 664 4.11 -15.25 24.57
C LYS A 664 3.87 -15.15 26.06
N ASN A 665 3.94 -16.25 26.76
CA ASN A 665 3.73 -16.28 28.22
C ASN A 665 4.90 -15.68 29.00
N ASN A 666 6.14 -15.87 28.49
CA ASN A 666 7.37 -15.38 29.12
C ASN A 666 8.34 -14.82 28.07
N PRO A 667 7.95 -13.77 27.32
CA PRO A 667 8.67 -13.33 26.12
C PRO A 667 10.12 -12.89 26.39
N ASP A 668 10.38 -12.34 27.54
CA ASP A 668 11.69 -11.78 27.91
C ASP A 668 12.54 -12.77 28.75
N SER A 669 12.04 -13.98 29.00
CA SER A 669 12.78 -14.99 29.75
C SER A 669 13.81 -15.68 28.84
N PRO A 670 15.03 -15.95 29.37
CA PRO A 670 16.00 -16.78 28.67
C PRO A 670 15.44 -18.17 28.36
N ILE A 671 15.79 -18.71 27.20
CA ILE A 671 15.42 -20.08 26.81
C ILE A 671 16.59 -21.03 26.95
N THR A 672 16.26 -22.30 27.22
CA THR A 672 17.26 -23.37 27.25
C THR A 672 17.56 -23.91 25.86
N ARG A 673 18.62 -24.70 25.73
CA ARG A 673 18.97 -25.40 24.49
C ARG A 673 17.86 -26.35 24.05
N THR A 674 17.20 -27.02 25.02
CA THR A 674 16.03 -27.88 24.79
C THR A 674 14.84 -27.09 24.24
N ASP A 675 14.54 -25.94 24.85
CA ASP A 675 13.45 -25.08 24.38
C ASP A 675 13.68 -24.64 22.92
N ALA A 676 14.87 -24.18 22.58
CA ALA A 676 15.20 -23.81 21.22
C ALA A 676 15.01 -24.96 20.21
N VAL A 677 15.39 -26.17 20.59
CA VAL A 677 15.17 -27.37 19.76
C VAL A 677 13.67 -27.66 19.61
N LYS A 678 12.90 -27.57 20.69
CA LYS A 678 11.43 -27.71 20.62
C LYS A 678 10.81 -26.71 19.69
N PHE A 679 11.21 -25.45 19.79
CA PHE A 679 10.77 -24.38 18.88
C PHE A 679 11.00 -24.77 17.41
N ILE A 680 12.22 -25.17 17.05
CA ILE A 680 12.56 -25.52 15.65
C ILE A 680 11.79 -26.75 15.17
N ILE A 681 11.71 -27.81 15.97
CA ILE A 681 11.03 -29.05 15.58
C ILE A 681 9.51 -28.85 15.45
N SER A 682 8.91 -28.03 16.32
CA SER A 682 7.51 -27.62 16.21
C SER A 682 7.28 -26.78 14.97
N TYR A 683 8.16 -25.81 14.70
CA TYR A 683 8.16 -24.99 13.49
C TYR A 683 8.21 -25.84 12.20
N LEU A 684 9.02 -26.88 12.17
CA LEU A 684 9.09 -27.83 11.06
C LEU A 684 7.88 -28.79 10.98
N GLY A 685 6.91 -28.68 11.89
CA GLY A 685 5.69 -29.51 11.91
C GLY A 685 5.86 -30.91 12.47
N TYR A 686 6.99 -31.24 13.10
CA TYR A 686 7.29 -32.57 13.66
C TYR A 686 6.93 -32.73 15.12
N GLU A 687 6.26 -31.77 15.75
CA GLU A 687 5.90 -31.79 17.16
C GLU A 687 5.14 -33.11 17.56
N LYS A 688 4.11 -33.48 16.77
CA LYS A 688 3.31 -34.69 17.02
C LYS A 688 4.16 -35.96 16.96
N VAL A 689 5.14 -35.99 16.06
CA VAL A 689 6.07 -37.14 15.93
C VAL A 689 7.04 -37.15 17.11
N ALA A 690 7.58 -35.99 17.48
CA ALA A 690 8.51 -35.88 18.62
C ALA A 690 7.92 -36.27 19.95
N LYS A 691 6.60 -36.12 20.13
CA LYS A 691 5.84 -36.55 21.35
C LYS A 691 5.53 -38.03 21.42
N LEU A 692 5.95 -38.87 20.48
CA LEU A 692 5.73 -40.34 20.55
C LEU A 692 6.61 -40.96 21.62
N GLU A 693 5.98 -41.59 22.61
CA GLU A 693 6.68 -42.21 23.72
C GLU A 693 7.43 -43.48 23.31
N ASN A 694 8.63 -43.70 23.87
CA ASN A 694 9.45 -44.88 23.70
C ASN A 694 9.86 -45.25 22.25
N VAL A 695 9.83 -44.24 21.34
CA VAL A 695 10.21 -44.43 19.94
C VAL A 695 11.64 -43.92 19.68
N PHE A 696 12.06 -42.88 20.39
CA PHE A 696 13.32 -42.21 20.17
C PHE A 696 14.39 -42.51 21.22
N ILE A 697 15.66 -42.46 20.79
CA ILE A 697 16.84 -42.53 21.65
C ILE A 697 17.82 -41.44 21.19
N THR A 698 18.66 -40.98 22.10
CA THR A 698 19.78 -40.07 21.80
C THR A 698 21.11 -40.72 22.10
N ASP A 699 22.18 -40.28 21.46
CA ASP A 699 23.55 -40.74 21.64
C ASP A 699 24.41 -39.78 22.48
N PHE A 700 23.81 -38.80 23.12
CA PHE A 700 24.50 -37.85 24.00
C PHE A 700 24.83 -38.50 25.33
N ALA A 701 26.01 -38.17 25.90
CA ALA A 701 26.50 -38.78 27.14
C ALA A 701 25.66 -38.34 28.38
N ASP A 702 25.07 -37.16 28.30
CA ASP A 702 24.17 -36.56 29.30
C ASP A 702 22.68 -36.92 29.10
N ASN A 703 22.37 -37.96 28.32
CA ASN A 703 21.00 -38.35 27.98
C ASN A 703 20.17 -38.74 29.21
N LEU A 704 20.80 -39.10 30.31
CA LEU A 704 20.13 -39.41 31.59
C LEU A 704 19.53 -38.19 32.27
N GLU A 705 19.95 -37.01 31.90
CA GLU A 705 19.42 -35.71 32.39
C GLU A 705 18.15 -35.32 31.63
N LEU A 706 17.91 -35.91 30.44
CA LEU A 706 16.77 -35.57 29.59
C LEU A 706 15.45 -36.06 30.18
N LYS A 707 14.45 -35.19 30.15
CA LYS A 707 13.07 -35.59 30.42
C LYS A 707 12.57 -36.46 29.28
N ALA A 708 11.73 -37.44 29.60
CA ALA A 708 11.16 -38.36 28.61
C ALA A 708 10.44 -37.62 27.45
N GLU A 709 9.78 -36.51 27.76
CA GLU A 709 9.06 -35.66 26.82
C GLU A 709 9.98 -34.87 25.85
N ASP A 710 11.27 -34.72 26.17
CA ASP A 710 12.24 -33.95 25.38
C ASP A 710 13.03 -34.84 24.41
N ILE A 711 13.14 -36.15 24.71
CA ILE A 711 13.99 -37.08 23.96
C ILE A 711 13.66 -37.08 22.45
N GLY A 712 12.38 -37.11 22.09
CA GLY A 712 11.97 -37.16 20.69
C GLY A 712 12.36 -35.90 19.91
N PHE A 713 12.23 -34.74 20.50
CA PHE A 713 12.65 -33.47 19.89
C PHE A 713 14.14 -33.43 19.63
N ILE A 714 14.95 -33.83 20.64
CA ILE A 714 16.40 -33.79 20.57
C ILE A 714 16.91 -34.86 19.56
N ALA A 715 16.30 -36.07 19.56
CA ALA A 715 16.64 -37.12 18.61
C ALA A 715 16.37 -36.72 17.15
N ILE A 716 15.22 -36.10 16.90
CA ILE A 716 14.87 -35.60 15.55
C ILE A 716 15.83 -34.50 15.14
N ALA A 717 16.08 -33.50 16.01
CA ALA A 717 17.01 -32.42 15.74
C ALA A 717 18.44 -32.95 15.46
N ARG A 718 18.88 -33.96 16.19
CA ARG A 718 20.15 -34.66 15.95
C ARG A 718 20.17 -35.33 14.59
N GLY A 719 19.08 -36.03 14.25
CA GLY A 719 18.92 -36.75 12.97
C GLY A 719 18.94 -35.78 11.77
N PHE A 720 18.39 -34.60 11.90
CA PHE A 720 18.42 -33.56 10.87
C PHE A 720 19.75 -32.78 10.82
N GLY A 721 20.67 -33.03 11.76
CA GLY A 721 21.94 -32.29 11.80
C GLY A 721 21.84 -30.89 12.38
N LEU A 722 20.67 -30.51 12.95
CA LEU A 722 20.45 -29.20 13.56
C LEU A 722 21.35 -28.99 14.79
N ILE A 723 21.61 -30.07 15.55
CA ILE A 723 22.47 -30.05 16.73
C ILE A 723 23.55 -31.10 16.65
N LYS A 724 24.73 -30.78 17.20
CA LYS A 724 25.88 -31.71 17.25
C LYS A 724 26.38 -31.99 18.66
N GLY A 725 26.00 -31.17 19.64
CA GLY A 725 26.56 -31.13 20.98
C GLY A 725 28.00 -30.59 20.98
N ASP A 726 28.65 -30.58 22.15
CA ASP A 726 30.07 -30.19 22.30
C ASP A 726 31.04 -31.35 22.12
N GLY A 727 30.59 -32.39 21.41
CA GLY A 727 31.35 -33.62 21.14
C GLY A 727 30.84 -34.85 21.88
N LYS A 728 30.22 -34.68 23.05
CA LYS A 728 29.62 -35.77 23.85
C LYS A 728 28.30 -35.38 24.50
N ASP A 729 28.23 -34.15 25.06
CA ASP A 729 27.09 -33.69 25.84
C ASP A 729 26.22 -32.72 25.03
N PHE A 730 24.91 -32.75 25.27
CA PHE A 730 23.97 -31.80 24.68
C PHE A 730 23.76 -30.58 25.56
N ARG A 731 23.88 -30.72 26.88
CA ARG A 731 23.65 -29.71 27.92
C ARG A 731 22.20 -29.13 27.82
N PRO A 732 21.19 -29.97 28.07
CA PRO A 732 19.79 -29.69 27.71
C PRO A 732 19.21 -28.45 28.36
N TYR A 733 19.60 -28.17 29.59
CA TYR A 733 19.02 -27.09 30.42
C TYR A 733 19.90 -25.86 30.59
N ASP A 734 21.07 -25.83 29.89
CA ASP A 734 21.85 -24.64 29.84
C ASP A 734 21.12 -23.57 28.99
N SER A 735 21.21 -22.30 29.42
CA SER A 735 20.68 -21.17 28.64
C SER A 735 21.37 -21.10 27.30
N LEU A 736 20.60 -20.75 26.25
CA LEU A 736 21.11 -20.54 24.90
C LEU A 736 21.63 -19.12 24.75
N SER A 737 22.84 -18.95 24.21
CA SER A 737 23.36 -17.62 23.87
C SER A 737 22.86 -17.13 22.51
N ARG A 738 22.95 -15.80 22.26
CA ARG A 738 22.62 -15.23 20.94
C ARG A 738 23.46 -15.84 19.82
N ALA A 739 24.75 -16.08 20.05
CA ALA A 739 25.63 -16.71 19.08
C ALA A 739 25.26 -18.17 18.77
N GLU A 740 24.89 -18.94 19.81
CA GLU A 740 24.43 -20.31 19.63
C GLU A 740 23.07 -20.37 18.89
N ALA A 741 22.19 -19.40 19.15
CA ALA A 741 20.94 -19.25 18.40
C ALA A 741 21.17 -18.99 16.90
N MET A 742 22.11 -18.11 16.56
CA MET A 742 22.51 -17.90 15.16
C MET A 742 23.06 -19.17 14.51
N GLN A 743 23.85 -19.97 15.24
CA GLN A 743 24.35 -21.24 14.74
C GLN A 743 23.22 -22.24 14.49
N LEU A 744 22.21 -22.29 15.36
CA LEU A 744 21.03 -23.13 15.14
C LEU A 744 20.24 -22.69 13.90
N CYS A 745 20.01 -21.39 13.73
CA CYS A 745 19.38 -20.87 12.53
C CYS A 745 20.21 -21.17 11.27
N MET A 746 21.53 -21.07 11.32
CA MET A 746 22.41 -21.45 10.22
C MET A 746 22.26 -22.93 9.87
N ASN A 747 22.31 -23.81 10.88
CA ASN A 747 22.13 -25.24 10.66
C ASN A 747 20.73 -25.54 10.06
N LEU A 748 19.71 -24.82 10.47
CA LEU A 748 18.36 -24.94 9.91
C LEU A 748 18.32 -24.57 8.43
N LEU A 749 18.99 -23.47 8.02
CA LEU A 749 19.07 -23.02 6.63
C LEU A 749 19.88 -24.01 5.76
N ASP A 750 20.87 -24.71 6.34
CA ASP A 750 21.68 -25.72 5.65
C ASP A 750 20.93 -27.05 5.47
N THR A 751 19.76 -27.23 6.10
CA THR A 751 18.92 -28.41 5.88
C THR A 751 18.03 -28.22 4.66
N ASP A 752 17.80 -29.29 3.86
CA ASP A 752 16.80 -29.23 2.76
C ASP A 752 15.35 -29.25 3.28
N MET A 753 15.13 -28.99 4.57
CA MET A 753 13.82 -29.09 5.23
C MET A 753 12.99 -27.80 5.14
N ILE A 754 13.60 -26.69 4.69
CA ILE A 754 12.94 -25.40 4.52
C ILE A 754 12.79 -25.12 3.00
N SER A 755 12.26 -26.06 2.25
CA SER A 755 12.03 -25.89 0.79
C SER A 755 10.57 -25.65 0.47
#